data_a898e187a68d293310996c734bc34a2b
#
_entry.id   a898e187a68d293310996c734bc34a2b
#
_cell.length_a   1.000
_cell.length_b   1.000
_cell.length_c   1.000
_cell.angle_alpha   90.00
_cell.angle_beta   90.00
_cell.angle_gamma   90.00
#
_symmetry.space_group_name_H-M   'P 1'
#
loop_
_entity.id
_entity.type
_entity.pdbx_description
1 polymer ?
#
loop_
_entity_poly.entity_id
_entity_poly.type
_entity_poly.pdbx_seq_one_letter_code
_entity_poly.pdbx_strand_id
1 'polypeptide(L)'
;MRPAFQIPVAMLVGVLVRAPFWIEALRTPIDGDTAIVGLMARHLGQGTTLWGQPYGSPLDAWLAAPFVSALGPTPDALRLSYFLLGLALIPIAHALGRALHPAAAFPAAILMACPPPYFLLLSALPPPFYPTTLILCGVLLVLAFRLGERLQQGQEPRGGLALWGALAGLALWTHLMSASAVMAGGLYLFRRARGHRRLLLAALLPLLAASSPWWVRALADRQATRVVRVSGREETMGAHLLQVLPELHRPLGGLLGTHVPVVADTPDYVVSAPRGAAAGLILVYGSLLVQAVRRARGGAAGLLLGAAALALLAFPFPVRATPHNIRFLTPLFLPLLALVVSVPAASARPRRAWLVVLALAGLHLTGSTRLLAAWRGGDRAQAPFLLPDLAPARRALLARGIRRAYASYGPAYRLTYESGETIIASQPWNERFRHYPLPFLDEVSFAQDVAWVLTPAIPTDLPAPKAFEEALGAIGGRWRRSEAGAAVIFHDFVPPFGPTVEVLPDAGAAGDADLRTVLSPDPIAPTVFRLPAPRPLDAITLVAGLEGPRLLRSMDVEVSTDGVAFDTVARRRRREEQDDLRWVNGHPQYLLDHDLLAIPLGGRRVAALRITPYVSSDPWGLAEVLLHPAEDRARQQAWDEWLDPNLDWPARARALFAHPRPDREDWYYRMLLAGRH
;
A
#
# COMPACT_ATOMS: atom_id res chain seq x y z
N MET A 1 19.15 -12.81 39.73
CA MET A 1 17.96 -11.92 39.94
C MET A 1 16.74 -12.78 40.18
N ARG A 2 15.87 -12.42 41.14
CA ARG A 2 14.60 -13.13 41.34
C ARG A 2 13.74 -13.11 40.07
N PRO A 3 13.09 -14.21 39.71
CA PRO A 3 12.32 -14.31 38.44
C PRO A 3 11.29 -13.18 38.27
N ALA A 4 10.66 -12.71 39.35
CA ALA A 4 9.66 -11.63 39.31
C ALA A 4 10.19 -10.29 38.79
N PHE A 5 11.49 -10.02 38.92
CA PHE A 5 12.10 -8.75 38.50
C PHE A 5 12.71 -8.81 37.11
N GLN A 6 12.80 -9.98 36.49
CA GLN A 6 13.47 -10.14 35.16
C GLN A 6 12.77 -9.36 34.06
N ILE A 7 11.45 -9.49 33.94
CA ILE A 7 10.68 -8.79 32.89
C ILE A 7 10.65 -7.27 33.16
N PRO A 8 10.31 -6.77 34.36
CA PRO A 8 10.35 -5.32 34.63
C PRO A 8 11.70 -4.66 34.32
N VAL A 9 12.81 -5.31 34.69
CA VAL A 9 14.15 -4.77 34.40
C VAL A 9 14.43 -4.77 32.90
N ALA A 10 14.10 -5.86 32.19
CA ALA A 10 14.28 -5.91 30.73
C ALA A 10 13.39 -4.87 30.01
N MET A 11 12.16 -4.65 30.49
CA MET A 11 11.26 -3.62 29.97
C MET A 11 11.84 -2.22 30.18
N LEU A 12 12.37 -1.92 31.36
CA LEU A 12 13.03 -0.64 31.62
C LEU A 12 14.22 -0.39 30.70
N VAL A 13 15.08 -1.40 30.51
CA VAL A 13 16.19 -1.34 29.55
C VAL A 13 15.64 -1.11 28.13
N GLY A 14 14.58 -1.83 27.76
CA GLY A 14 13.93 -1.68 26.46
C GLY A 14 13.36 -0.29 26.21
N VAL A 15 12.76 0.34 27.22
CA VAL A 15 12.31 1.74 27.18
C VAL A 15 13.49 2.69 26.97
N LEU A 16 14.55 2.56 27.79
CA LEU A 16 15.72 3.42 27.71
C LEU A 16 16.42 3.35 26.34
N VAL A 17 16.53 2.15 25.77
CA VAL A 17 17.16 1.95 24.45
C VAL A 17 16.30 2.49 23.30
N ARG A 18 14.97 2.38 23.40
CA ARG A 18 14.03 2.85 22.38
C ARG A 18 13.68 4.34 22.47
N ALA A 19 13.80 4.94 23.66
CA ALA A 19 13.41 6.33 23.88
C ALA A 19 14.07 7.34 22.94
N PRO A 20 15.39 7.27 22.64
CA PRO A 20 16.00 8.19 21.68
C PRO A 20 15.39 8.10 20.27
N PHE A 21 15.06 6.90 19.79
CA PHE A 21 14.42 6.67 18.49
C PHE A 21 12.98 7.16 18.49
N TRP A 22 12.26 6.95 19.59
CA TRP A 22 10.89 7.44 19.73
C TRP A 22 10.84 8.98 19.74
N ILE A 23 11.79 9.64 20.43
CA ILE A 23 11.89 11.11 20.44
C ILE A 23 12.14 11.65 19.02
N GLU A 24 13.01 11.01 18.24
CA GLU A 24 13.22 11.41 16.84
C GLU A 24 11.98 11.11 15.96
N ALA A 25 11.30 10.00 16.22
CA ALA A 25 10.05 9.68 15.55
C ALA A 25 8.98 10.76 15.78
N LEU A 26 8.85 11.31 17.00
CA LEU A 26 7.89 12.40 17.27
C LEU A 26 8.14 13.65 16.42
N ARG A 27 9.35 13.83 15.90
CA ARG A 27 9.74 14.96 15.02
C ARG A 27 9.66 14.63 13.55
N THR A 28 9.45 13.36 13.21
CA THR A 28 9.45 12.86 11.83
C THR A 28 8.01 12.74 11.33
N PRO A 29 7.66 13.17 10.12
CA PRO A 29 6.35 12.90 9.54
C PRO A 29 6.05 11.40 9.46
N ILE A 30 4.78 11.01 9.59
CA ILE A 30 4.35 9.61 9.37
C ILE A 30 4.32 9.30 7.87
N ASP A 31 4.37 8.02 7.51
CA ASP A 31 4.14 7.59 6.14
C ASP A 31 2.65 7.38 5.83
N GLY A 32 2.34 7.11 4.56
CA GLY A 32 0.97 6.88 4.11
C GLY A 32 0.33 5.64 4.73
N ASP A 33 1.10 4.57 4.88
CA ASP A 33 0.62 3.32 5.47
C ASP A 33 0.25 3.52 6.96
N THR A 34 1.06 4.24 7.71
CA THR A 34 0.77 4.61 9.11
C THR A 34 -0.45 5.53 9.20
N ALA A 35 -0.60 6.48 8.27
CA ALA A 35 -1.77 7.35 8.20
C ALA A 35 -3.06 6.55 7.94
N ILE A 36 -3.02 5.53 7.06
CA ILE A 36 -4.14 4.62 6.82
C ILE A 36 -4.54 3.90 8.11
N VAL A 37 -3.59 3.37 8.87
CA VAL A 37 -3.88 2.74 10.17
C VAL A 37 -4.60 3.70 11.10
N GLY A 38 -4.17 4.96 11.14
CA GLY A 38 -4.81 6.02 11.94
C GLY A 38 -6.23 6.33 11.50
N LEU A 39 -6.48 6.43 10.19
CA LEU A 39 -7.82 6.63 9.63
C LEU A 39 -8.73 5.44 9.93
N MET A 40 -8.25 4.21 9.71
CA MET A 40 -9.00 2.99 10.04
C MET A 40 -9.27 2.87 11.55
N ALA A 41 -8.37 3.37 12.42
CA ALA A 41 -8.59 3.41 13.86
C ALA A 41 -9.74 4.36 14.27
N ARG A 42 -10.00 5.40 13.47
CA ARG A 42 -11.16 6.28 13.64
C ARG A 42 -12.45 5.68 13.08
N HIS A 43 -12.34 4.85 12.05
CA HIS A 43 -13.45 4.23 11.33
C HIS A 43 -13.48 2.71 11.54
N LEU A 44 -13.51 2.28 12.82
CA LEU A 44 -13.54 0.87 13.17
C LEU A 44 -14.72 0.14 12.52
N GLY A 45 -14.45 -1.03 11.96
CA GLY A 45 -15.46 -1.86 11.28
C GLY A 45 -15.63 -1.55 9.78
N GLN A 46 -15.01 -0.51 9.26
CA GLN A 46 -15.02 -0.23 7.83
C GLN A 46 -13.90 -0.99 7.13
N GLY A 47 -14.27 -2.06 6.42
CA GLY A 47 -13.36 -2.89 5.66
C GLY A 47 -12.68 -4.00 6.47
N THR A 48 -12.36 -5.08 5.77
CA THR A 48 -11.71 -6.29 6.33
C THR A 48 -10.22 -6.36 5.97
N THR A 49 -9.73 -5.42 5.18
CA THR A 49 -8.32 -5.31 4.78
C THR A 49 -7.83 -3.89 5.00
N LEU A 50 -6.52 -3.66 4.92
CA LEU A 50 -5.97 -2.30 4.92
C LEU A 50 -6.53 -1.53 3.73
N TRP A 51 -6.97 -0.30 3.97
CA TRP A 51 -7.59 0.52 2.92
C TRP A 51 -6.69 0.71 1.70
N GLY A 52 -7.30 0.62 0.52
CA GLY A 52 -6.59 0.69 -0.75
C GLY A 52 -5.73 -0.53 -1.10
N GLN A 53 -5.84 -1.64 -0.34
CA GLN A 53 -5.06 -2.86 -0.57
C GLN A 53 -5.92 -4.13 -0.41
N PRO A 54 -5.66 -5.18 -1.21
CA PRO A 54 -6.41 -6.43 -1.14
C PRO A 54 -5.96 -7.38 -0.02
N TYR A 55 -5.07 -6.97 0.88
CA TYR A 55 -4.49 -7.79 1.95
C TYR A 55 -4.25 -7.00 3.24
N GLY A 56 -3.86 -7.72 4.30
CA GLY A 56 -3.60 -7.17 5.62
C GLY A 56 -4.89 -7.02 6.45
N SER A 57 -4.84 -7.39 7.73
CA SER A 57 -5.98 -7.22 8.62
C SER A 57 -6.05 -5.80 9.20
N PRO A 58 -7.21 -5.37 9.70
CA PRO A 58 -7.32 -4.11 10.45
C PRO A 58 -6.77 -4.18 11.88
N LEU A 59 -6.03 -5.23 12.25
CA LEU A 59 -5.57 -5.48 13.63
C LEU A 59 -4.76 -4.31 14.19
N ASP A 60 -3.85 -3.74 13.39
CA ASP A 60 -3.04 -2.59 13.82
C ASP A 60 -3.93 -1.38 14.13
N ALA A 61 -4.97 -1.15 13.33
CA ALA A 61 -5.94 -0.09 13.57
C ALA A 61 -6.75 -0.34 14.87
N TRP A 62 -7.16 -1.58 15.12
CA TRP A 62 -7.85 -1.94 16.36
C TRP A 62 -6.96 -1.71 17.59
N LEU A 63 -5.67 -2.03 17.51
CA LEU A 63 -4.72 -1.81 18.57
C LEU A 63 -4.36 -0.33 18.77
N ALA A 64 -4.38 0.46 17.68
CA ALA A 64 -4.14 1.90 17.73
C ALA A 64 -5.36 2.71 18.21
N ALA A 65 -6.59 2.19 18.01
CA ALA A 65 -7.82 2.92 18.28
C ALA A 65 -7.95 3.48 19.70
N PRO A 66 -7.58 2.78 20.79
CA PRO A 66 -7.63 3.35 22.13
C PRO A 66 -6.73 4.59 22.28
N PHE A 67 -5.57 4.60 21.64
CA PHE A 67 -4.63 5.72 21.68
C PHE A 67 -5.14 6.90 20.84
N VAL A 68 -5.65 6.63 19.65
CA VAL A 68 -6.26 7.64 18.77
C VAL A 68 -7.49 8.26 19.43
N SER A 69 -8.30 7.47 20.13
CA SER A 69 -9.46 7.97 20.86
C SER A 69 -9.09 8.80 22.08
N ALA A 70 -8.03 8.43 22.80
CA ALA A 70 -7.62 9.13 24.03
C ALA A 70 -6.76 10.38 23.77
N LEU A 71 -5.89 10.34 22.74
CA LEU A 71 -4.91 11.40 22.45
C LEU A 71 -5.26 12.23 21.19
N GLY A 72 -6.38 11.92 20.56
CA GLY A 72 -6.78 12.52 19.29
C GLY A 72 -6.11 11.87 18.06
N PRO A 73 -6.53 12.24 16.84
CA PRO A 73 -6.00 11.70 15.58
C PRO A 73 -4.65 12.35 15.24
N THR A 74 -3.66 12.09 16.07
CA THR A 74 -2.32 12.64 15.94
C THR A 74 -1.30 11.56 15.56
N PRO A 75 -0.21 11.91 14.85
CA PRO A 75 0.91 11.00 14.64
C PRO A 75 1.44 10.37 15.93
N ASP A 76 1.42 11.12 17.03
CA ASP A 76 1.99 10.70 18.31
C ASP A 76 1.17 9.58 18.98
N ALA A 77 -0.17 9.60 18.80
CA ALA A 77 -1.05 8.52 19.26
C ALA A 77 -0.68 7.17 18.59
N LEU A 78 -0.43 7.20 17.29
CA LEU A 78 0.00 6.01 16.53
C LEU A 78 1.39 5.54 16.97
N ARG A 79 2.33 6.46 17.12
CA ARG A 79 3.70 6.14 17.55
C ARG A 79 3.74 5.51 18.93
N LEU A 80 2.90 5.99 19.86
CA LEU A 80 2.80 5.39 21.19
C LEU A 80 2.32 3.94 21.11
N SER A 81 1.31 3.64 20.28
CA SER A 81 0.83 2.27 20.10
C SER A 81 1.95 1.35 19.61
N TYR A 82 2.70 1.76 18.60
CA TYR A 82 3.79 0.98 18.03
C TYR A 82 5.01 0.85 18.97
N PHE A 83 5.31 1.89 19.73
CA PHE A 83 6.33 1.81 20.78
C PHE A 83 6.02 0.70 21.79
N LEU A 84 4.76 0.62 22.22
CA LEU A 84 4.31 -0.42 23.15
C LEU A 84 4.32 -1.82 22.50
N LEU A 85 3.96 -1.94 21.22
CA LEU A 85 4.08 -3.19 20.47
C LEU A 85 5.56 -3.65 20.37
N GLY A 86 6.48 -2.71 20.14
CA GLY A 86 7.92 -3.01 20.16
C GLY A 86 8.43 -3.51 21.51
N LEU A 87 7.89 -2.98 22.61
CA LEU A 87 8.20 -3.45 23.96
C LEU A 87 7.59 -4.83 24.27
N ALA A 88 6.41 -5.15 23.71
CA ALA A 88 5.75 -6.44 23.91
C ALA A 88 6.56 -7.63 23.41
N LEU A 89 7.52 -7.43 22.53
CA LEU A 89 8.45 -8.48 22.07
C LEU A 89 9.40 -8.96 23.18
N ILE A 90 9.66 -8.15 24.21
CA ILE A 90 10.59 -8.48 25.32
C ILE A 90 10.08 -9.64 26.18
N PRO A 91 8.84 -9.62 26.71
CA PRO A 91 8.29 -10.76 27.45
C PRO A 91 8.13 -12.01 26.58
N ILE A 92 7.89 -11.87 25.28
CA ILE A 92 7.86 -13.00 24.33
C ILE A 92 9.24 -13.64 24.22
N ALA A 93 10.30 -12.85 24.02
CA ALA A 93 11.66 -13.35 23.99
C ALA A 93 12.06 -14.05 25.30
N HIS A 94 11.66 -13.48 26.46
CA HIS A 94 11.82 -14.14 27.77
C HIS A 94 11.16 -15.52 27.80
N ALA A 95 9.90 -15.61 27.32
CA ALA A 95 9.15 -16.87 27.32
C ALA A 95 9.76 -17.93 26.39
N LEU A 96 10.25 -17.53 25.19
CA LEU A 96 10.93 -18.40 24.24
C LEU A 96 12.29 -18.89 24.80
N GLY A 97 13.07 -17.97 25.39
CA GLY A 97 14.32 -18.33 26.06
C GLY A 97 14.09 -19.34 27.19
N ARG A 98 13.05 -19.11 28.03
CA ARG A 98 12.65 -20.02 29.12
C ARG A 98 12.22 -21.40 28.62
N ALA A 99 11.55 -21.47 27.47
CA ALA A 99 11.13 -22.73 26.88
C ALA A 99 12.34 -23.61 26.46
N LEU A 100 13.45 -22.98 26.09
CA LEU A 100 14.69 -23.68 25.76
C LEU A 100 15.51 -24.04 27.00
N HIS A 101 15.71 -23.09 27.90
CA HIS A 101 16.43 -23.27 29.16
C HIS A 101 16.08 -22.18 30.16
N PRO A 102 15.79 -22.51 31.45
CA PRO A 102 15.43 -21.48 32.45
C PRO A 102 16.42 -20.34 32.59
N ALA A 103 17.73 -20.60 32.47
CA ALA A 103 18.78 -19.59 32.53
C ALA A 103 18.88 -18.72 31.27
N ALA A 104 18.23 -19.09 30.16
CA ALA A 104 18.19 -18.30 28.94
C ALA A 104 17.07 -17.24 28.94
N ALA A 105 16.12 -17.32 29.85
CA ALA A 105 14.94 -16.44 29.87
C ALA A 105 15.30 -14.96 29.96
N PHE A 106 16.04 -14.56 31.00
CA PHE A 106 16.41 -13.18 31.22
C PHE A 106 17.44 -12.66 30.20
N PRO A 107 18.50 -13.41 29.84
CA PRO A 107 19.40 -13.06 28.75
C PRO A 107 18.69 -12.80 27.42
N ALA A 108 17.68 -13.61 27.05
CA ALA A 108 16.88 -13.40 25.83
C ALA A 108 16.05 -12.11 25.90
N ALA A 109 15.45 -11.82 27.04
CA ALA A 109 14.72 -10.57 27.28
C ALA A 109 15.63 -9.34 27.16
N ILE A 110 16.82 -9.36 27.74
CA ILE A 110 17.81 -8.27 27.64
C ILE A 110 18.30 -8.08 26.19
N LEU A 111 18.57 -9.16 25.48
CA LEU A 111 18.99 -9.05 24.08
C LEU A 111 17.85 -8.47 23.20
N MET A 112 16.58 -8.79 23.49
CA MET A 112 15.43 -8.17 22.83
C MET A 112 15.19 -6.72 23.28
N ALA A 113 15.58 -6.36 24.51
CA ALA A 113 15.58 -4.98 24.97
C ALA A 113 16.62 -4.11 24.23
N CYS A 114 17.77 -4.72 23.82
CA CYS A 114 18.81 -4.12 22.99
C CYS A 114 18.87 -4.81 21.62
N PRO A 115 17.82 -4.72 20.78
CA PRO A 115 17.74 -5.47 19.53
C PRO A 115 18.65 -4.86 18.45
N PRO A 116 18.82 -5.53 17.30
CA PRO A 116 19.41 -4.91 16.12
C PRO A 116 18.72 -3.60 15.73
N PRO A 117 19.43 -2.67 15.08
CA PRO A 117 18.89 -1.33 14.75
C PRO A 117 17.58 -1.35 13.97
N TYR A 118 17.38 -2.33 13.10
CA TYR A 118 16.14 -2.47 12.33
C TYR A 118 14.90 -2.64 13.23
N PHE A 119 15.00 -3.35 14.36
CA PHE A 119 13.87 -3.52 15.28
C PHE A 119 13.61 -2.27 16.12
N LEU A 120 14.61 -1.41 16.33
CA LEU A 120 14.39 -0.09 16.92
C LEU A 120 13.63 0.81 15.93
N LEU A 121 14.00 0.77 14.66
CA LEU A 121 13.27 1.48 13.60
C LEU A 121 11.82 0.98 13.51
N LEU A 122 11.57 -0.33 13.54
CA LEU A 122 10.23 -0.92 13.56
C LEU A 122 9.40 -0.52 14.79
N SER A 123 10.04 -0.18 15.91
CA SER A 123 9.34 0.31 17.10
C SER A 123 9.01 1.80 17.04
N ALA A 124 9.66 2.54 16.16
CA ALA A 124 9.53 4.00 16.01
C ALA A 124 8.75 4.42 14.77
N LEU A 125 9.03 3.78 13.63
CA LEU A 125 8.42 4.02 12.31
C LEU A 125 8.04 2.67 11.65
N PRO A 126 7.08 1.94 12.19
CA PRO A 126 6.75 0.62 11.66
C PRO A 126 5.92 0.73 10.38
N PRO A 127 6.20 -0.08 9.36
CA PRO A 127 5.19 -0.39 8.37
C PRO A 127 4.08 -1.22 9.06
N PRO A 128 2.81 -1.06 8.66
CA PRO A 128 1.70 -1.85 9.20
C PRO A 128 1.95 -3.35 9.13
N PHE A 129 1.36 -4.09 10.04
CA PHE A 129 1.39 -5.55 10.20
C PHE A 129 2.69 -6.13 10.76
N TYR A 130 3.87 -5.50 10.59
CA TYR A 130 5.14 -6.15 10.95
C TYR A 130 5.30 -6.35 12.46
N PRO A 131 5.10 -5.34 13.32
CA PRO A 131 5.18 -5.54 14.77
C PRO A 131 4.15 -6.54 15.30
N THR A 132 2.90 -6.43 14.85
CA THR A 132 1.81 -7.32 15.24
C THR A 132 2.01 -8.75 14.77
N THR A 133 2.50 -8.95 13.53
CA THR A 133 2.87 -10.28 13.02
C THR A 133 3.97 -10.91 13.86
N LEU A 134 5.00 -10.15 14.25
CA LEU A 134 6.07 -10.66 15.09
C LEU A 134 5.57 -11.10 16.46
N ILE A 135 4.69 -10.31 17.08
CA ILE A 135 4.05 -10.65 18.36
C ILE A 135 3.25 -11.94 18.20
N LEU A 136 2.41 -12.02 17.16
CA LEU A 136 1.59 -13.21 16.90
C LEU A 136 2.47 -14.44 16.66
N CYS A 137 3.52 -14.35 15.85
CA CYS A 137 4.48 -15.44 15.63
C CYS A 137 5.10 -15.91 16.95
N GLY A 138 5.59 -14.99 17.77
CA GLY A 138 6.20 -15.32 19.05
C GLY A 138 5.21 -15.98 20.02
N VAL A 139 4.00 -15.44 20.15
CA VAL A 139 2.93 -15.99 21.00
C VAL A 139 2.53 -17.38 20.53
N LEU A 140 2.36 -17.58 19.21
CA LEU A 140 2.03 -18.89 18.62
C LEU A 140 3.08 -19.95 18.94
N LEU A 141 4.37 -19.61 18.86
CA LEU A 141 5.46 -20.54 19.20
C LEU A 141 5.49 -20.87 20.69
N VAL A 142 5.28 -19.88 21.57
CA VAL A 142 5.18 -20.11 23.04
C VAL A 142 4.00 -21.00 23.37
N LEU A 143 2.83 -20.72 22.79
CA LEU A 143 1.61 -21.50 23.02
C LEU A 143 1.76 -22.92 22.47
N ALA A 144 2.28 -23.08 21.24
CA ALA A 144 2.52 -24.40 20.65
C ALA A 144 3.41 -25.26 21.55
N PHE A 145 4.51 -24.68 22.09
CA PHE A 145 5.38 -25.38 23.01
C PHE A 145 4.63 -25.83 24.28
N ARG A 146 3.95 -24.90 24.97
CA ARG A 146 3.21 -25.21 26.21
C ARG A 146 2.11 -26.24 26.00
N LEU A 147 1.37 -26.14 24.91
CA LEU A 147 0.31 -27.10 24.56
C LEU A 147 0.88 -28.47 24.21
N GLY A 148 2.01 -28.51 23.49
CA GLY A 148 2.70 -29.75 23.17
C GLY A 148 3.19 -30.49 24.42
N GLU A 149 3.71 -29.77 25.42
CA GLU A 149 4.09 -30.39 26.72
C GLU A 149 2.86 -30.98 27.45
N ARG A 150 1.73 -30.26 27.48
CA ARG A 150 0.48 -30.74 28.07
C ARG A 150 -0.06 -31.99 27.37
N LEU A 151 -0.03 -32.01 26.03
CA LEU A 151 -0.42 -33.17 25.23
C LEU A 151 0.46 -34.40 25.54
N GLN A 152 1.78 -34.19 25.71
CA GLN A 152 2.68 -35.26 26.12
C GLN A 152 2.39 -35.83 27.53
N GLN A 153 1.87 -34.97 28.42
CA GLN A 153 1.44 -35.35 29.77
C GLN A 153 0.05 -36.04 29.77
N GLY A 154 -0.54 -36.33 28.59
CA GLY A 154 -1.86 -36.93 28.46
C GLY A 154 -3.02 -35.98 28.76
N GLN A 155 -2.77 -34.66 28.86
CA GLN A 155 -3.83 -33.66 29.05
C GLN A 155 -4.53 -33.37 27.72
N GLU A 156 -5.80 -32.97 27.79
CA GLU A 156 -6.62 -32.56 26.65
C GLU A 156 -6.86 -31.01 26.67
N PRO A 157 -5.91 -30.18 26.27
CA PRO A 157 -6.03 -28.74 26.37
C PRO A 157 -6.87 -28.13 25.23
N ARG A 158 -8.15 -28.54 25.07
CA ARG A 158 -9.04 -28.18 23.97
C ARG A 158 -9.18 -26.65 23.83
N GLY A 159 -9.43 -25.94 24.95
CA GLY A 159 -9.53 -24.46 24.95
C GLY A 159 -8.23 -23.76 24.53
N GLY A 160 -7.08 -24.29 24.96
CA GLY A 160 -5.77 -23.80 24.54
C GLY A 160 -5.49 -24.04 23.05
N LEU A 161 -5.91 -25.20 22.52
CA LEU A 161 -5.81 -25.50 21.10
C LEU A 161 -6.72 -24.59 20.27
N ALA A 162 -7.95 -24.33 20.73
CA ALA A 162 -8.86 -23.39 20.10
C ALA A 162 -8.29 -21.97 20.06
N LEU A 163 -7.73 -21.50 21.17
CA LEU A 163 -7.05 -20.19 21.22
C LEU A 163 -5.86 -20.14 20.26
N TRP A 164 -5.02 -21.18 20.24
CA TRP A 164 -3.89 -21.24 19.30
C TRP A 164 -4.37 -21.20 17.85
N GLY A 165 -5.44 -21.94 17.51
CA GLY A 165 -6.05 -21.92 16.18
C GLY A 165 -6.58 -20.55 15.80
N ALA A 166 -7.32 -19.89 16.68
CA ALA A 166 -7.85 -18.54 16.44
C ALA A 166 -6.73 -17.51 16.20
N LEU A 167 -5.68 -17.55 17.04
CA LEU A 167 -4.52 -16.68 16.86
C LEU A 167 -3.73 -17.02 15.59
N ALA A 168 -3.64 -18.28 15.21
CA ALA A 168 -3.01 -18.70 13.96
C ALA A 168 -3.79 -18.20 12.73
N GLY A 169 -5.12 -18.28 12.76
CA GLY A 169 -5.98 -17.70 11.72
C GLY A 169 -5.86 -16.19 11.63
N LEU A 170 -5.90 -15.49 12.78
CA LEU A 170 -5.69 -14.04 12.84
C LEU A 170 -4.30 -13.65 12.30
N ALA A 171 -3.26 -14.41 12.62
CA ALA A 171 -1.91 -14.17 12.15
C ALA A 171 -1.80 -14.31 10.62
N LEU A 172 -2.41 -15.34 10.04
CA LEU A 172 -2.47 -15.53 8.58
C LEU A 172 -3.26 -14.40 7.88
N TRP A 173 -4.37 -13.98 8.48
CA TRP A 173 -5.13 -12.83 7.97
C TRP A 173 -4.34 -11.53 8.07
N THR A 174 -3.56 -11.33 9.15
CA THR A 174 -2.74 -10.13 9.34
C THR A 174 -1.62 -10.07 8.31
N HIS A 175 -0.81 -11.11 8.18
CA HIS A 175 0.23 -11.18 7.17
C HIS A 175 0.74 -12.61 6.96
N LEU A 176 0.88 -13.02 5.69
CA LEU A 176 1.31 -14.38 5.31
C LEU A 176 2.72 -14.76 5.81
N MET A 177 3.55 -13.81 6.21
CA MET A 177 4.84 -14.11 6.87
C MET A 177 4.67 -14.97 8.14
N SER A 178 3.52 -14.90 8.81
CA SER A 178 3.19 -15.72 9.97
C SER A 178 3.08 -17.22 9.65
N ALA A 179 2.95 -17.57 8.37
CA ALA A 179 2.80 -18.97 7.95
C ALA A 179 3.94 -19.86 8.45
N SER A 180 5.17 -19.35 8.54
CA SER A 180 6.32 -20.07 9.08
C SER A 180 6.11 -20.50 10.55
N ALA A 181 5.62 -19.61 11.39
CA ALA A 181 5.31 -19.90 12.80
C ALA A 181 4.06 -20.79 12.94
N VAL A 182 3.03 -20.56 12.13
CA VAL A 182 1.80 -21.38 12.10
C VAL A 182 2.13 -22.81 11.69
N MET A 183 2.88 -22.99 10.61
CA MET A 183 3.27 -24.34 10.11
C MET A 183 4.19 -25.07 11.09
N ALA A 184 5.22 -24.39 11.63
CA ALA A 184 6.10 -24.99 12.63
C ALA A 184 5.35 -25.38 13.89
N GLY A 185 4.50 -24.51 14.42
CA GLY A 185 3.66 -24.76 15.59
C GLY A 185 2.66 -25.88 15.35
N GLY A 186 1.96 -25.86 14.22
CA GLY A 186 1.01 -26.90 13.82
C GLY A 186 1.67 -28.27 13.69
N LEU A 187 2.83 -28.35 13.00
CA LEU A 187 3.60 -29.60 12.87
C LEU A 187 4.11 -30.10 14.23
N TYR A 188 4.54 -29.21 15.09
CA TYR A 188 4.95 -29.55 16.44
C TYR A 188 3.78 -30.13 17.25
N LEU A 189 2.63 -29.48 17.27
CA LEU A 189 1.42 -29.95 17.93
C LEU A 189 0.95 -31.29 17.34
N PHE A 190 0.98 -31.44 16.02
CA PHE A 190 0.62 -32.72 15.35
C PHE A 190 1.51 -33.89 15.79
N ARG A 191 2.82 -33.65 15.95
CA ARG A 191 3.76 -34.65 16.43
C ARG A 191 3.54 -34.99 17.90
N ARG A 192 3.16 -33.99 18.73
CA ARG A 192 2.93 -34.17 20.17
C ARG A 192 1.57 -34.79 20.48
N ALA A 193 0.58 -34.63 19.60
CA ALA A 193 -0.75 -35.20 19.73
C ALA A 193 -0.83 -36.67 19.26
N ARG A 194 0.29 -37.43 19.22
CA ARG A 194 0.29 -38.85 18.83
C ARG A 194 -0.67 -39.63 19.72
N GLY A 195 -1.66 -40.31 19.10
CA GLY A 195 -2.75 -41.00 19.82
C GLY A 195 -4.02 -40.18 20.04
N HIS A 196 -3.95 -38.84 20.01
CA HIS A 196 -5.08 -37.95 20.28
C HIS A 196 -5.26 -36.88 19.18
N ARG A 197 -4.95 -37.20 17.91
CA ARG A 197 -4.97 -36.25 16.78
C ARG A 197 -6.32 -35.55 16.57
N ARG A 198 -7.43 -36.18 16.99
CA ARG A 198 -8.78 -35.59 16.94
C ARG A 198 -8.89 -34.29 17.75
N LEU A 199 -8.07 -34.14 18.79
CA LEU A 199 -8.01 -32.88 19.56
C LEU A 199 -7.58 -31.69 18.72
N LEU A 200 -6.82 -31.88 17.64
CA LEU A 200 -6.36 -30.81 16.76
C LEU A 200 -7.51 -30.17 15.96
N LEU A 201 -8.67 -30.86 15.84
CA LEU A 201 -9.88 -30.25 15.27
C LEU A 201 -10.32 -29.01 16.10
N ALA A 202 -10.06 -29.02 17.42
CA ALA A 202 -10.31 -27.85 18.26
C ALA A 202 -9.49 -26.61 17.84
N ALA A 203 -8.33 -26.79 17.20
CA ALA A 203 -7.54 -25.70 16.65
C ALA A 203 -7.95 -25.35 15.21
N LEU A 204 -8.32 -26.35 14.40
CA LEU A 204 -8.58 -26.18 12.97
C LEU A 204 -9.77 -25.27 12.69
N LEU A 205 -10.91 -25.51 13.36
CA LEU A 205 -12.12 -24.70 13.16
C LEU A 205 -11.92 -23.21 13.50
N PRO A 206 -11.36 -22.84 14.67
CA PRO A 206 -11.06 -21.45 14.98
C PRO A 206 -10.02 -20.83 14.03
N LEU A 207 -9.05 -21.61 13.54
CA LEU A 207 -8.08 -21.15 12.54
C LEU A 207 -8.78 -20.75 11.24
N LEU A 208 -9.63 -21.63 10.70
CA LEU A 208 -10.37 -21.36 9.48
C LEU A 208 -11.33 -20.18 9.65
N ALA A 209 -12.03 -20.11 10.79
CA ALA A 209 -12.94 -19.01 11.08
C ALA A 209 -12.19 -17.65 11.18
N ALA A 210 -11.09 -17.59 11.92
CA ALA A 210 -10.34 -16.33 12.11
C ALA A 210 -9.58 -15.90 10.85
N SER A 211 -9.25 -16.81 9.94
CA SER A 211 -8.63 -16.47 8.65
C SER A 211 -9.66 -16.23 7.53
N SER A 212 -10.96 -16.46 7.79
CA SER A 212 -12.01 -16.38 6.77
C SER A 212 -12.09 -15.03 6.04
N PRO A 213 -11.89 -13.87 6.67
CA PRO A 213 -11.97 -12.60 5.96
C PRO A 213 -10.95 -12.49 4.81
N TRP A 214 -9.78 -13.12 4.96
CA TRP A 214 -8.76 -13.11 3.92
C TRP A 214 -9.10 -14.05 2.76
N TRP A 215 -9.37 -15.32 3.03
CA TRP A 215 -9.54 -16.27 1.94
C TRP A 215 -10.94 -16.21 1.29
N VAL A 216 -11.99 -15.78 2.02
CA VAL A 216 -13.30 -15.45 1.39
C VAL A 216 -13.12 -14.34 0.37
N ARG A 217 -12.38 -13.28 0.72
CA ARG A 217 -12.04 -12.21 -0.22
C ARG A 217 -11.17 -12.70 -1.38
N ALA A 218 -10.17 -13.54 -1.08
CA ALA A 218 -9.29 -14.09 -2.11
C ALA A 218 -10.03 -14.99 -3.13
N LEU A 219 -11.14 -15.61 -2.73
CA LEU A 219 -12.01 -16.36 -3.62
C LEU A 219 -12.93 -15.44 -4.45
N ALA A 220 -13.43 -14.36 -3.83
CA ALA A 220 -14.28 -13.38 -4.50
C ALA A 220 -13.50 -12.50 -5.48
N ASP A 221 -12.27 -12.10 -5.12
CA ASP A 221 -11.42 -11.21 -5.90
C ASP A 221 -10.11 -11.91 -6.30
N ARG A 222 -9.96 -12.20 -7.59
CA ARG A 222 -8.74 -12.79 -8.14
C ARG A 222 -7.49 -11.90 -7.96
N GLN A 223 -7.67 -10.58 -7.79
CA GLN A 223 -6.55 -9.68 -7.54
C GLN A 223 -5.96 -9.88 -6.14
N ALA A 224 -6.76 -10.19 -5.13
CA ALA A 224 -6.29 -10.50 -3.78
C ALA A 224 -5.33 -11.71 -3.77
N THR A 225 -5.49 -12.65 -4.72
CA THR A 225 -4.58 -13.80 -4.87
C THR A 225 -3.32 -13.46 -5.68
N ARG A 226 -3.34 -12.43 -6.54
CA ARG A 226 -2.16 -12.02 -7.31
C ARG A 226 -1.03 -11.47 -6.44
N VAL A 227 -1.34 -10.93 -5.26
CA VAL A 227 -0.34 -10.49 -4.28
C VAL A 227 0.54 -11.65 -3.80
N VAL A 228 0.00 -12.86 -3.80
CA VAL A 228 0.71 -14.11 -3.43
C VAL A 228 1.41 -14.74 -4.64
N ARG A 229 0.98 -14.41 -5.86
CA ARG A 229 1.59 -14.95 -7.07
C ARG A 229 2.85 -14.17 -7.41
N VAL A 230 3.88 -14.92 -7.78
CA VAL A 230 5.16 -14.40 -8.31
C VAL A 230 5.01 -13.72 -9.66
N SER A 231 3.84 -13.75 -10.27
CA SER A 231 3.59 -13.31 -11.62
C SER A 231 3.00 -11.90 -11.70
N GLY A 232 3.79 -10.99 -12.06
CA GLY A 232 3.44 -9.62 -12.50
C GLY A 232 4.52 -9.02 -13.37
N ARG A 233 5.69 -9.70 -13.45
CA ARG A 233 6.76 -9.38 -14.38
C ARG A 233 7.01 -10.60 -15.28
N GLU A 234 7.54 -10.36 -16.45
CA GLU A 234 7.95 -11.37 -17.44
C GLU A 234 9.02 -12.35 -16.92
N GLU A 235 9.48 -12.17 -15.67
CA GLU A 235 10.46 -13.04 -15.03
C GLU A 235 9.82 -14.34 -14.53
N THR A 236 10.41 -15.45 -14.92
CA THR A 236 10.04 -16.76 -14.38
C THR A 236 10.44 -16.87 -12.90
N MET A 237 9.73 -17.70 -12.12
CA MET A 237 10.10 -18.01 -10.72
C MET A 237 11.58 -18.42 -10.61
N GLY A 238 12.08 -19.17 -11.58
CA GLY A 238 13.50 -19.59 -11.62
C GLY A 238 14.47 -18.42 -11.70
N ALA A 239 14.19 -17.44 -12.57
CA ALA A 239 15.00 -16.23 -12.70
C ALA A 239 15.00 -15.42 -11.39
N HIS A 240 13.81 -15.24 -10.78
CA HIS A 240 13.70 -14.57 -9.48
C HIS A 240 14.51 -15.27 -8.37
N LEU A 241 14.40 -16.59 -8.27
CA LEU A 241 15.17 -17.36 -7.28
C LEU A 241 16.68 -17.25 -7.50
N LEU A 242 17.15 -17.29 -8.77
CA LEU A 242 18.56 -17.11 -9.12
C LEU A 242 19.08 -15.72 -8.74
N GLN A 243 18.25 -14.71 -8.73
CA GLN A 243 18.58 -13.36 -8.30
C GLN A 243 18.63 -13.21 -6.78
N VAL A 244 17.65 -13.80 -6.06
CA VAL A 244 17.49 -13.58 -4.61
C VAL A 244 18.40 -14.47 -3.77
N LEU A 245 18.55 -15.75 -4.14
CA LEU A 245 19.28 -16.72 -3.32
C LEU A 245 20.77 -16.38 -3.12
N PRO A 246 21.56 -15.96 -4.12
CA PRO A 246 22.95 -15.58 -3.93
C PRO A 246 23.12 -14.38 -2.98
N GLU A 247 22.13 -13.48 -2.96
CA GLU A 247 22.15 -12.24 -2.18
C GLU A 247 21.53 -12.38 -0.78
N LEU A 248 21.12 -13.60 -0.39
CA LEU A 248 20.45 -13.86 0.89
C LEU A 248 21.28 -13.41 2.12
N HIS A 249 22.60 -13.33 1.97
CA HIS A 249 23.50 -12.83 3.01
C HIS A 249 23.21 -11.37 3.40
N ARG A 250 22.67 -10.54 2.49
CA ARG A 250 22.34 -9.13 2.76
C ARG A 250 21.15 -8.98 3.70
N PRO A 251 19.94 -9.52 3.41
CA PRO A 251 18.83 -9.40 4.35
C PRO A 251 19.09 -10.11 5.68
N LEU A 252 19.86 -11.21 5.70
CA LEU A 252 20.33 -11.83 6.95
C LEU A 252 21.24 -10.90 7.74
N GLY A 253 22.21 -10.28 7.09
CA GLY A 253 23.10 -9.30 7.72
C GLY A 253 22.34 -8.14 8.35
N GLY A 254 21.38 -7.58 7.63
CA GLY A 254 20.51 -6.53 8.16
C GLY A 254 19.65 -6.97 9.35
N LEU A 255 19.09 -8.19 9.31
CA LEU A 255 18.36 -8.77 10.42
C LEU A 255 19.22 -8.88 11.68
N LEU A 256 20.51 -9.19 11.52
CA LEU A 256 21.50 -9.31 12.62
C LEU A 256 22.09 -7.97 13.04
N GLY A 257 21.82 -6.88 12.33
CA GLY A 257 22.30 -5.54 12.66
C GLY A 257 23.63 -5.13 12.02
N THR A 258 24.13 -5.85 11.00
CA THR A 258 25.31 -5.42 10.25
C THR A 258 25.03 -4.17 9.43
N HIS A 259 23.77 -3.91 9.11
CA HIS A 259 23.28 -2.76 8.36
C HIS A 259 21.77 -2.56 8.54
N VAL A 260 21.29 -1.37 8.20
CA VAL A 260 19.84 -1.05 8.14
C VAL A 260 19.52 -0.60 6.72
N PRO A 261 18.80 -1.37 5.93
CA PRO A 261 18.23 -0.88 4.69
C PRO A 261 17.03 0.01 5.06
N VAL A 262 17.01 1.17 4.51
CA VAL A 262 16.06 2.19 4.92
C VAL A 262 14.90 2.32 3.94
N VAL A 263 15.08 1.88 2.70
CA VAL A 263 14.00 1.74 1.72
C VAL A 263 13.95 0.30 1.26
N ALA A 264 12.79 -0.32 1.39
CA ALA A 264 12.60 -1.75 1.19
C ALA A 264 12.92 -2.26 -0.23
N ASP A 265 12.89 -1.39 -1.23
CA ASP A 265 12.93 -1.77 -2.64
C ASP A 265 14.09 -1.13 -3.42
N THR A 266 14.98 -0.37 -2.75
CA THR A 266 16.17 0.22 -3.40
C THR A 266 17.46 -0.41 -2.90
N PRO A 267 18.46 -0.60 -3.79
CA PRO A 267 19.78 -1.06 -3.41
C PRO A 267 20.58 -0.03 -2.60
N ASP A 268 20.16 1.21 -2.60
CA ASP A 268 20.79 2.32 -1.89
C ASP A 268 20.52 2.23 -0.39
N TYR A 269 21.33 1.56 0.28
CA TYR A 269 21.38 1.11 1.60
C TYR A 269 22.24 2.03 2.41
N VAL A 270 21.85 2.31 3.55
CA VAL A 270 22.21 3.57 4.13
C VAL A 270 23.07 3.54 5.38
N VAL A 271 22.79 2.69 6.34
CA VAL A 271 23.54 2.71 7.59
C VAL A 271 24.17 1.37 7.88
N SER A 272 25.48 1.29 7.73
CA SER A 272 26.26 0.09 8.07
C SER A 272 26.83 0.20 9.47
N ALA A 273 26.87 -0.91 10.20
CA ALA A 273 27.69 -1.04 11.37
C ALA A 273 29.20 -0.92 10.98
N PRO A 274 30.07 -0.51 11.90
CA PRO A 274 31.51 -0.58 11.65
C PRO A 274 31.91 -2.00 11.21
N ARG A 275 32.87 -2.13 10.26
CA ARG A 275 33.26 -3.42 9.69
C ARG A 275 33.62 -4.46 10.77
N GLY A 276 34.33 -4.06 11.83
CA GLY A 276 34.67 -4.94 12.95
C GLY A 276 33.41 -5.39 13.75
N ALA A 277 32.42 -4.51 13.96
CA ALA A 277 31.18 -4.87 14.61
C ALA A 277 30.33 -5.79 13.74
N ALA A 278 30.24 -5.53 12.44
CA ALA A 278 29.53 -6.39 11.49
C ALA A 278 30.15 -7.81 11.45
N ALA A 279 31.47 -7.91 11.35
CA ALA A 279 32.19 -9.20 11.41
C ALA A 279 31.93 -9.91 12.75
N GLY A 280 32.01 -9.19 13.87
CA GLY A 280 31.71 -9.72 15.19
C GLY A 280 30.31 -10.29 15.31
N LEU A 281 29.29 -9.59 14.80
CA LEU A 281 27.90 -10.08 14.75
C LEU A 281 27.79 -11.39 13.96
N ILE A 282 28.34 -11.44 12.75
CA ILE A 282 28.28 -12.64 11.90
C ILE A 282 28.97 -13.84 12.58
N LEU A 283 30.16 -13.63 13.15
CA LEU A 283 30.91 -14.69 13.82
C LEU A 283 30.20 -15.20 15.07
N VAL A 284 29.69 -14.31 15.93
CA VAL A 284 29.03 -14.71 17.17
C VAL A 284 27.70 -15.40 16.86
N TYR A 285 26.83 -14.80 16.05
CA TYR A 285 25.55 -15.42 15.68
C TYR A 285 25.77 -16.74 14.93
N GLY A 286 26.65 -16.77 13.95
CA GLY A 286 26.95 -17.96 13.15
C GLY A 286 27.47 -19.12 13.99
N SER A 287 28.47 -18.86 14.85
CA SER A 287 29.05 -19.89 15.71
C SER A 287 28.05 -20.46 16.72
N LEU A 288 27.22 -19.59 17.32
CA LEU A 288 26.21 -20.02 18.27
C LEU A 288 25.04 -20.75 17.59
N LEU A 289 24.64 -20.32 16.39
CA LEU A 289 23.62 -21.01 15.61
C LEU A 289 24.05 -22.43 15.23
N VAL A 290 25.28 -22.60 14.74
CA VAL A 290 25.85 -23.94 14.45
C VAL A 290 25.82 -24.83 15.70
N GLN A 291 26.19 -24.28 16.85
CA GLN A 291 26.11 -25.03 18.11
C GLN A 291 24.67 -25.33 18.52
N ALA A 292 23.72 -24.39 18.35
CA ALA A 292 22.30 -24.62 18.62
C ALA A 292 21.73 -25.75 17.76
N VAL A 293 22.04 -25.76 16.44
CA VAL A 293 21.64 -26.82 15.50
C VAL A 293 22.21 -28.19 15.95
N ARG A 294 23.51 -28.24 16.28
CA ARG A 294 24.15 -29.51 16.74
C ARG A 294 23.56 -30.06 18.04
N ARG A 295 23.07 -29.18 18.93
CA ARG A 295 22.48 -29.57 20.22
C ARG A 295 20.98 -29.82 20.17
N ALA A 296 20.31 -29.41 19.09
CA ALA A 296 18.86 -29.55 18.99
C ALA A 296 18.47 -31.02 18.84
N ARG A 297 17.75 -31.55 19.87
CA ARG A 297 17.25 -32.92 19.92
C ARG A 297 15.72 -32.98 20.06
N GLY A 298 15.00 -32.12 19.33
CA GLY A 298 13.55 -32.00 19.43
C GLY A 298 13.07 -31.00 20.50
N GLY A 299 11.85 -31.15 20.98
CA GLY A 299 11.27 -30.20 21.96
C GLY A 299 11.19 -28.77 21.46
N ALA A 300 11.40 -27.79 22.33
CA ALA A 300 11.38 -26.36 21.99
C ALA A 300 12.43 -25.99 20.93
N ALA A 301 13.62 -26.59 21.01
CA ALA A 301 14.70 -26.32 20.04
C ALA A 301 14.29 -26.76 18.63
N GLY A 302 13.69 -27.94 18.48
CA GLY A 302 13.19 -28.43 17.19
C GLY A 302 12.06 -27.55 16.63
N LEU A 303 11.16 -27.05 17.48
CA LEU A 303 10.10 -26.12 17.10
C LEU A 303 10.69 -24.81 16.56
N LEU A 304 11.63 -24.18 17.30
CA LEU A 304 12.21 -22.90 16.91
C LEU A 304 13.12 -23.02 15.67
N LEU A 305 13.87 -24.11 15.54
CA LEU A 305 14.63 -24.38 14.32
C LEU A 305 13.73 -24.61 13.12
N GLY A 306 12.60 -25.32 13.30
CA GLY A 306 11.59 -25.51 12.26
C GLY A 306 10.99 -24.20 11.81
N ALA A 307 10.63 -23.30 12.74
CA ALA A 307 10.11 -21.98 12.44
C ALA A 307 11.14 -21.11 11.71
N ALA A 308 12.40 -21.13 12.16
CA ALA A 308 13.50 -20.42 11.53
C ALA A 308 13.78 -20.93 10.09
N ALA A 309 13.84 -22.23 9.91
CA ALA A 309 14.04 -22.85 8.61
C ALA A 309 12.91 -22.53 7.63
N LEU A 310 11.64 -22.62 8.09
CA LEU A 310 10.48 -22.28 7.26
C LEU A 310 10.45 -20.78 6.89
N ALA A 311 10.81 -19.88 7.81
CA ALA A 311 10.90 -18.44 7.51
C ALA A 311 11.99 -18.16 6.45
N LEU A 312 13.13 -18.83 6.57
CA LEU A 312 14.24 -18.68 5.61
C LEU A 312 13.88 -19.28 4.24
N LEU A 313 13.26 -20.44 4.22
CA LEU A 313 12.83 -21.10 2.97
C LEU A 313 11.68 -20.35 2.28
N ALA A 314 10.79 -19.71 3.05
CA ALA A 314 9.67 -18.95 2.50
C ALA A 314 10.11 -17.58 1.95
N PHE A 315 11.25 -17.03 2.40
CA PHE A 315 11.69 -15.68 2.06
C PHE A 315 11.80 -15.41 0.55
N PRO A 316 12.39 -16.28 -0.29
CA PRO A 316 12.61 -15.97 -1.69
C PRO A 316 11.35 -16.07 -2.58
N PHE A 317 10.23 -16.57 -2.07
CA PHE A 317 9.03 -16.80 -2.89
C PHE A 317 8.16 -15.56 -3.19
N PRO A 318 8.00 -14.56 -2.30
CA PRO A 318 7.27 -13.36 -2.64
C PRO A 318 7.99 -12.54 -3.73
N VAL A 319 7.26 -12.02 -4.72
CA VAL A 319 7.81 -11.18 -5.81
C VAL A 319 8.59 -9.96 -5.29
N ARG A 320 8.20 -9.45 -4.13
CA ARG A 320 8.87 -8.33 -3.46
C ARG A 320 10.00 -8.74 -2.52
N ALA A 321 10.37 -10.02 -2.50
CA ALA A 321 11.54 -10.47 -1.78
C ALA A 321 12.81 -10.06 -2.54
N THR A 322 13.26 -8.85 -2.28
CA THR A 322 14.54 -8.34 -2.79
C THR A 322 15.64 -8.56 -1.74
N PRO A 323 16.93 -8.57 -2.13
CA PRO A 323 18.04 -8.63 -1.19
C PRO A 323 18.05 -7.53 -0.13
N HIS A 324 17.32 -6.44 -0.37
CA HIS A 324 17.24 -5.28 0.54
C HIS A 324 16.03 -5.34 1.47
N ASN A 325 15.10 -6.28 1.25
CA ASN A 325 13.82 -6.33 1.95
C ASN A 325 13.85 -7.20 3.22
N ILE A 326 14.55 -6.74 4.27
CA ILE A 326 14.69 -7.46 5.55
C ILE A 326 13.35 -7.78 6.20
N ARG A 327 12.33 -6.96 5.97
CA ARG A 327 11.03 -7.08 6.65
C ARG A 327 10.42 -8.48 6.52
N PHE A 328 10.61 -9.16 5.40
CA PHE A 328 10.08 -10.51 5.19
C PHE A 328 10.84 -11.60 5.96
N LEU A 329 12.05 -11.32 6.47
CA LEU A 329 12.80 -12.22 7.35
C LEU A 329 12.58 -11.97 8.84
N THR A 330 11.84 -10.94 9.22
CA THR A 330 11.65 -10.59 10.63
C THR A 330 11.10 -11.73 11.51
N PRO A 331 10.20 -12.65 11.04
CA PRO A 331 9.77 -13.81 11.83
C PRO A 331 10.90 -14.76 12.25
N LEU A 332 12.02 -14.74 11.52
CA LEU A 332 13.22 -15.51 11.86
C LEU A 332 13.89 -15.03 13.16
N PHE A 333 13.77 -13.73 13.50
CA PHE A 333 14.60 -13.13 14.54
C PHE A 333 14.32 -13.68 15.94
N LEU A 334 13.07 -13.78 16.38
CA LEU A 334 12.73 -14.28 17.73
C LEU A 334 13.18 -15.73 17.95
N PRO A 335 12.92 -16.69 17.03
CA PRO A 335 13.49 -18.04 17.13
C PRO A 335 15.03 -18.04 17.19
N LEU A 336 15.67 -17.26 16.31
CA LEU A 336 17.12 -17.17 16.22
C LEU A 336 17.73 -16.62 17.53
N LEU A 337 17.18 -15.53 18.05
CA LEU A 337 17.63 -14.91 19.30
C LEU A 337 17.55 -15.89 20.48
N ALA A 338 16.42 -16.60 20.63
CA ALA A 338 16.23 -17.55 21.71
C ALA A 338 17.22 -18.73 21.59
N LEU A 339 17.41 -19.30 20.38
CA LEU A 339 18.34 -20.38 20.10
C LEU A 339 19.78 -19.97 20.43
N VAL A 340 20.22 -18.82 19.96
CA VAL A 340 21.60 -18.30 20.14
C VAL A 340 21.91 -18.12 21.64
N VAL A 341 21.00 -17.53 22.41
CA VAL A 341 21.19 -17.29 23.84
C VAL A 341 21.14 -18.59 24.66
N SER A 342 20.36 -19.58 24.20
CA SER A 342 20.23 -20.86 24.92
C SER A 342 21.53 -21.66 25.00
N VAL A 343 22.40 -21.53 24.00
CA VAL A 343 23.67 -22.28 23.90
C VAL A 343 24.62 -21.99 25.08
N PRO A 344 24.98 -20.72 25.32
CA PRO A 344 25.83 -20.40 26.48
C PRO A 344 25.08 -20.53 27.80
N ALA A 345 23.75 -20.33 27.83
CA ALA A 345 22.93 -20.48 29.04
C ALA A 345 22.88 -21.91 29.58
N ALA A 346 22.91 -22.91 28.67
CA ALA A 346 22.96 -24.33 29.03
C ALA A 346 24.37 -24.82 29.40
N SER A 347 25.38 -23.95 29.38
CA SER A 347 26.75 -24.32 29.76
C SER A 347 26.89 -24.38 31.28
N ALA A 348 27.90 -25.13 31.78
CA ALA A 348 28.24 -25.20 33.21
C ALA A 348 28.66 -23.83 33.83
N ARG A 349 28.86 -22.83 32.98
CA ARG A 349 29.28 -21.47 33.39
C ARG A 349 28.24 -20.41 32.98
N PRO A 350 27.19 -20.12 33.74
CA PRO A 350 26.11 -19.21 33.36
C PRO A 350 26.60 -17.76 33.08
N ARG A 351 27.75 -17.37 33.63
CA ARG A 351 28.40 -16.08 33.32
C ARG A 351 28.72 -15.94 31.80
N ARG A 352 28.98 -17.04 31.09
CA ARG A 352 29.25 -17.00 29.62
C ARG A 352 28.03 -16.52 28.83
N ALA A 353 26.80 -16.86 29.27
CA ALA A 353 25.59 -16.36 28.61
C ALA A 353 25.53 -14.82 28.70
N TRP A 354 25.91 -14.25 29.82
CA TRP A 354 25.94 -12.80 29.98
C TRP A 354 27.02 -12.11 29.16
N LEU A 355 28.22 -12.70 29.06
CA LEU A 355 29.27 -12.16 28.19
C LEU A 355 28.82 -12.12 26.72
N VAL A 356 28.16 -13.17 26.26
CA VAL A 356 27.61 -13.22 24.89
C VAL A 356 26.51 -12.18 24.70
N VAL A 357 25.56 -12.08 25.63
CA VAL A 357 24.47 -11.10 25.54
C VAL A 357 24.99 -9.68 25.56
N LEU A 358 25.93 -9.35 26.46
CA LEU A 358 26.51 -8.02 26.53
C LEU A 358 27.35 -7.68 25.30
N ALA A 359 28.07 -8.65 24.74
CA ALA A 359 28.79 -8.48 23.49
C ALA A 359 27.83 -8.21 22.31
N LEU A 360 26.79 -9.02 22.15
CA LEU A 360 25.80 -8.81 21.09
C LEU A 360 25.03 -7.50 21.28
N ALA A 361 24.59 -7.18 22.49
CA ALA A 361 23.92 -5.91 22.79
C ALA A 361 24.83 -4.71 22.48
N GLY A 362 26.10 -4.77 22.86
CA GLY A 362 27.09 -3.73 22.53
C GLY A 362 27.27 -3.57 21.02
N LEU A 363 27.36 -4.68 20.28
CA LEU A 363 27.47 -4.66 18.82
C LEU A 363 26.20 -4.11 18.15
N HIS A 364 25.00 -4.47 18.63
CA HIS A 364 23.73 -3.88 18.16
C HIS A 364 23.68 -2.37 18.43
N LEU A 365 24.09 -1.93 19.62
CA LEU A 365 24.08 -0.51 19.98
C LEU A 365 25.03 0.32 19.11
N THR A 366 26.16 -0.24 18.64
CA THR A 366 27.04 0.48 17.70
C THR A 366 26.34 0.80 16.36
N GLY A 367 25.56 -0.14 15.83
CA GLY A 367 24.73 0.10 14.64
C GLY A 367 23.60 1.09 14.94
N SER A 368 22.99 0.96 16.13
CA SER A 368 21.87 1.82 16.55
C SER A 368 22.29 3.28 16.74
N THR A 369 23.46 3.54 17.30
CA THR A 369 23.97 4.92 17.44
C THR A 369 24.25 5.57 16.09
N ARG A 370 24.73 4.81 15.11
CA ARG A 370 24.93 5.31 13.74
C ARG A 370 23.61 5.60 13.04
N LEU A 371 22.62 4.72 13.17
CA LEU A 371 21.28 4.95 12.66
C LEU A 371 20.69 6.24 13.27
N LEU A 372 20.79 6.41 14.56
CA LEU A 372 20.28 7.60 15.25
C LEU A 372 21.03 8.88 14.81
N ALA A 373 22.34 8.79 14.61
CA ALA A 373 23.12 9.92 14.10
C ALA A 373 22.72 10.31 12.66
N ALA A 374 22.56 9.32 11.78
CA ALA A 374 22.06 9.56 10.42
C ALA A 374 20.65 10.17 10.41
N TRP A 375 19.78 9.70 11.29
CA TRP A 375 18.42 10.24 11.44
C TRP A 375 18.45 11.71 11.88
N ARG A 376 19.24 12.05 12.90
CA ARG A 376 19.41 13.43 13.39
C ARG A 376 20.08 14.36 12.40
N GLY A 377 20.94 13.83 11.55
CA GLY A 377 21.59 14.59 10.48
C GLY A 377 20.63 15.12 9.42
N GLY A 378 19.42 14.58 9.32
CA GLY A 378 18.38 15.04 8.41
C GLY A 378 18.69 14.81 6.93
N ASP A 379 19.79 14.15 6.59
CA ASP A 379 20.17 13.84 5.22
C ASP A 379 19.31 12.68 4.69
N ARG A 380 18.46 12.98 3.71
CA ARG A 380 17.59 11.97 3.10
C ARG A 380 18.34 10.90 2.33
N ALA A 381 19.54 11.19 1.82
CA ALA A 381 20.38 10.18 1.19
C ALA A 381 20.85 9.14 2.20
N GLN A 382 20.96 9.51 3.48
CA GLN A 382 21.32 8.62 4.58
C GLN A 382 20.13 8.11 5.40
N ALA A 383 18.99 8.78 5.30
CA ALA A 383 17.76 8.45 6.03
C ALA A 383 16.52 8.67 5.12
N PRO A 384 16.34 7.87 4.06
CA PRO A 384 15.27 8.05 3.08
C PRO A 384 13.86 7.84 3.65
N PHE A 385 13.72 7.35 4.89
CA PHE A 385 12.47 7.36 5.62
C PHE A 385 12.06 8.75 6.14
N LEU A 386 12.92 9.75 6.01
CA LEU A 386 12.60 11.14 6.31
C LEU A 386 11.72 11.72 5.20
N LEU A 387 10.43 11.73 5.45
CA LEU A 387 9.44 12.26 4.50
C LEU A 387 9.35 13.78 4.59
N PRO A 388 8.93 14.46 3.51
CA PRO A 388 8.70 15.90 3.55
C PRO A 388 7.55 16.25 4.49
N ASP A 389 7.68 17.41 5.17
CA ASP A 389 6.60 17.97 5.98
C ASP A 389 5.48 18.52 5.07
N LEU A 390 4.25 18.07 5.32
CA LEU A 390 3.05 18.53 4.61
C LEU A 390 2.26 19.60 5.40
N ALA A 391 2.70 20.02 6.59
CA ALA A 391 2.03 21.04 7.37
C ALA A 391 1.90 22.39 6.62
N PRO A 392 2.89 22.85 5.83
CA PRO A 392 2.70 24.03 5.00
C PRO A 392 1.59 23.89 3.96
N ALA A 393 1.52 22.74 3.26
CA ALA A 393 0.46 22.45 2.29
C ALA A 393 -0.92 22.40 2.97
N ARG A 394 -1.03 21.70 4.10
CA ARG A 394 -2.25 21.65 4.90
C ARG A 394 -2.74 23.05 5.31
N ARG A 395 -1.85 23.90 5.83
CA ARG A 395 -2.20 25.31 6.19
C ARG A 395 -2.63 26.12 4.97
N ALA A 396 -1.96 25.95 3.83
CA ALA A 396 -2.29 26.66 2.61
C ALA A 396 -3.68 26.28 2.07
N LEU A 397 -4.05 25.00 2.12
CA LEU A 397 -5.38 24.51 1.73
C LEU A 397 -6.46 25.05 2.67
N LEU A 398 -6.26 24.93 3.99
CA LEU A 398 -7.23 25.40 4.99
C LEU A 398 -7.43 26.93 4.93
N ALA A 399 -6.37 27.71 4.72
CA ALA A 399 -6.46 29.18 4.60
C ALA A 399 -7.28 29.61 3.38
N ARG A 400 -7.41 28.75 2.36
CA ARG A 400 -8.24 28.97 1.16
C ARG A 400 -9.62 28.35 1.26
N GLY A 401 -9.95 27.67 2.35
CA GLY A 401 -11.20 26.95 2.50
C GLY A 401 -11.28 25.63 1.70
N ILE A 402 -10.18 25.20 1.07
CA ILE A 402 -10.13 23.98 0.26
C ILE A 402 -10.10 22.76 1.19
N ARG A 403 -11.09 21.88 1.05
CA ARG A 403 -11.27 20.71 1.90
C ARG A 403 -11.16 19.38 1.16
N ARG A 404 -11.01 19.40 -0.17
CA ARG A 404 -10.86 18.21 -1.01
C ARG A 404 -9.64 18.35 -1.87
N ALA A 405 -8.85 17.27 -1.99
CA ALA A 405 -7.62 17.32 -2.78
C ALA A 405 -7.30 15.98 -3.42
N TYR A 406 -6.68 16.02 -4.61
CA TYR A 406 -5.93 14.91 -5.14
C TYR A 406 -4.47 15.03 -4.71
N ALA A 407 -3.88 13.91 -4.35
CA ALA A 407 -2.47 13.78 -4.07
C ALA A 407 -2.00 12.35 -4.33
N SER A 408 -0.68 12.13 -4.38
CA SER A 408 -0.11 10.78 -4.45
C SER A 408 -0.40 9.97 -3.17
N TYR A 409 -0.19 8.66 -3.24
CA TYR A 409 -0.50 7.70 -2.18
C TYR A 409 -0.17 8.18 -0.76
N GLY A 410 1.09 8.45 -0.47
CA GLY A 410 1.51 8.86 0.88
C GLY A 410 0.91 10.19 1.32
N PRO A 411 1.08 11.27 0.54
CA PRO A 411 0.52 12.58 0.82
C PRO A 411 -0.99 12.62 0.98
N ALA A 412 -1.77 11.86 0.20
CA ALA A 412 -3.23 11.84 0.31
C ALA A 412 -3.70 11.41 1.69
N TYR A 413 -3.28 10.22 2.13
CA TYR A 413 -3.67 9.71 3.44
C TYR A 413 -3.12 10.55 4.60
N ARG A 414 -1.91 11.09 4.45
CA ARG A 414 -1.31 11.97 5.46
C ARG A 414 -2.08 13.28 5.62
N LEU A 415 -2.41 13.95 4.51
CA LEU A 415 -3.22 15.18 4.56
C LEU A 415 -4.55 14.94 5.25
N THR A 416 -5.21 13.82 4.93
CA THR A 416 -6.49 13.45 5.55
C THR A 416 -6.32 13.19 7.04
N TYR A 417 -5.39 12.34 7.44
CA TYR A 417 -5.19 11.98 8.85
C TYR A 417 -4.67 13.16 9.69
N GLU A 418 -3.59 13.82 9.23
CA GLU A 418 -2.95 14.92 9.97
C GLU A 418 -3.82 16.17 10.07
N SER A 419 -4.86 16.32 9.21
CA SER A 419 -5.86 17.39 9.32
C SER A 419 -7.05 17.01 10.21
N GLY A 420 -7.07 15.80 10.76
CA GLY A 420 -8.22 15.26 11.47
C GLY A 420 -9.46 15.15 10.58
N GLU A 421 -9.26 14.82 9.28
CA GLU A 421 -10.30 14.72 8.24
C GLU A 421 -11.01 16.05 7.92
N THR A 422 -10.41 17.18 8.30
CA THR A 422 -10.89 18.50 7.83
C THR A 422 -10.58 18.66 6.32
N ILE A 423 -9.46 18.09 5.87
CA ILE A 423 -9.13 17.92 4.46
C ILE A 423 -9.27 16.43 4.16
N ILE A 424 -10.10 16.10 3.18
CA ILE A 424 -10.18 14.75 2.62
C ILE A 424 -9.38 14.75 1.31
N ALA A 425 -8.33 13.94 1.27
CA ALA A 425 -7.51 13.79 0.07
C ALA A 425 -7.52 12.33 -0.42
N SER A 426 -7.50 12.16 -1.72
CA SER A 426 -7.46 10.85 -2.38
C SER A 426 -6.41 10.84 -3.48
N GLN A 427 -5.98 9.65 -3.85
CA GLN A 427 -5.29 9.43 -5.11
C GLN A 427 -6.31 9.54 -6.25
N PRO A 428 -5.92 10.02 -7.45
CA PRO A 428 -6.82 10.00 -8.61
C PRO A 428 -7.07 8.59 -9.15
N TRP A 429 -6.13 7.68 -8.90
CA TRP A 429 -6.23 6.22 -9.10
C TRP A 429 -5.37 5.53 -8.04
N ASN A 430 -5.62 4.25 -7.81
CA ASN A 430 -4.81 3.52 -6.85
C ASN A 430 -3.42 3.19 -7.44
N GLU A 431 -2.38 3.91 -7.02
CA GLU A 431 -1.01 3.75 -7.49
C GLU A 431 -0.40 2.38 -7.18
N ARG A 432 -0.91 1.68 -6.16
CA ARG A 432 -0.40 0.35 -5.77
C ARG A 432 -1.17 -0.81 -6.40
N PHE A 433 -2.49 -0.64 -6.52
CA PHE A 433 -3.42 -1.69 -6.98
C PHE A 433 -4.50 -1.04 -7.85
N ARG A 434 -4.17 -0.75 -9.09
CA ARG A 434 -4.90 0.15 -9.99
C ARG A 434 -6.44 -0.02 -10.00
N HIS A 435 -6.91 -1.24 -9.89
CA HIS A 435 -8.35 -1.54 -9.90
C HIS A 435 -8.94 -1.79 -8.51
N TYR A 436 -8.18 -1.48 -7.45
CA TYR A 436 -8.67 -1.66 -6.10
C TYR A 436 -9.26 -0.37 -5.55
N PRO A 437 -10.46 -0.40 -4.93
CA PRO A 437 -11.16 0.80 -4.52
C PRO A 437 -10.37 1.62 -3.50
N LEU A 438 -10.52 2.93 -3.59
CA LEU A 438 -9.95 3.92 -2.68
C LEU A 438 -11.05 4.48 -1.78
N PRO A 439 -10.83 4.63 -0.47
CA PRO A 439 -11.88 4.98 0.48
C PRO A 439 -12.47 6.38 0.29
N PHE A 440 -11.72 7.31 -0.30
CA PHE A 440 -12.11 8.73 -0.40
C PHE A 440 -12.20 9.23 -1.85
N LEU A 441 -12.03 8.36 -2.83
CA LEU A 441 -11.98 8.79 -4.23
C LEU A 441 -13.28 9.44 -4.68
N ASP A 442 -14.43 8.84 -4.35
CA ASP A 442 -15.74 9.38 -4.71
C ASP A 442 -15.97 10.76 -4.10
N GLU A 443 -15.64 10.90 -2.81
CA GLU A 443 -15.84 12.17 -2.10
C GLU A 443 -15.03 13.31 -2.72
N VAL A 444 -13.82 13.03 -3.23
CA VAL A 444 -12.98 14.00 -3.92
C VAL A 444 -13.44 14.20 -5.36
N SER A 445 -13.77 13.13 -6.08
CA SER A 445 -14.15 13.18 -7.50
C SER A 445 -15.45 13.95 -7.75
N PHE A 446 -16.39 13.88 -6.80
CA PHE A 446 -17.68 14.58 -6.91
C PHE A 446 -17.72 15.94 -6.20
N ALA A 447 -16.64 16.36 -5.54
CA ALA A 447 -16.55 17.69 -4.96
C ALA A 447 -16.33 18.75 -6.06
N GLN A 448 -16.72 19.98 -5.75
CA GLN A 448 -16.53 21.13 -6.66
C GLN A 448 -15.22 21.89 -6.40
N ASP A 449 -14.86 22.07 -5.11
CA ASP A 449 -13.65 22.76 -4.69
C ASP A 449 -12.55 21.74 -4.41
N VAL A 450 -11.79 21.40 -5.41
CA VAL A 450 -10.70 20.42 -5.32
C VAL A 450 -9.37 21.09 -5.65
N ALA A 451 -8.32 20.74 -4.91
CA ALA A 451 -6.95 21.06 -5.27
C ALA A 451 -6.18 19.79 -5.70
N TRP A 452 -5.13 19.98 -6.50
CA TRP A 452 -4.10 18.99 -6.74
C TRP A 452 -2.85 19.33 -5.94
N VAL A 453 -2.39 18.42 -5.11
CA VAL A 453 -1.21 18.57 -4.25
C VAL A 453 -0.13 17.62 -4.75
N LEU A 454 0.82 18.14 -5.49
CA LEU A 454 1.94 17.40 -6.04
C LEU A 454 3.17 17.57 -5.16
N THR A 455 3.85 16.48 -4.84
CA THR A 455 5.04 16.46 -3.97
C THR A 455 6.24 15.88 -4.71
N PRO A 456 7.01 16.70 -5.45
CA PRO A 456 8.08 16.23 -6.33
C PRO A 456 9.17 15.41 -5.65
N ALA A 457 9.34 15.59 -4.34
CA ALA A 457 10.35 14.88 -3.55
C ALA A 457 9.93 13.44 -3.16
N ILE A 458 8.71 13.02 -3.49
CA ILE A 458 8.19 11.68 -3.20
C ILE A 458 8.01 10.95 -4.53
N PRO A 459 8.64 9.76 -4.72
CA PRO A 459 8.37 8.93 -5.89
C PRO A 459 6.88 8.59 -6.00
N THR A 460 6.30 8.75 -7.19
CA THR A 460 4.87 8.58 -7.45
C THR A 460 4.63 8.34 -8.93
N ASP A 461 3.49 7.74 -9.25
CA ASP A 461 3.00 7.62 -10.63
C ASP A 461 2.30 8.89 -11.13
N LEU A 462 2.09 9.88 -10.23
CA LEU A 462 1.55 11.18 -10.62
C LEU A 462 2.57 12.00 -11.43
N PRO A 463 2.11 12.84 -12.35
CA PRO A 463 2.99 13.67 -13.14
C PRO A 463 3.76 14.68 -12.28
N ALA A 464 4.96 15.02 -12.68
CA ALA A 464 5.69 16.14 -12.10
C ALA A 464 4.89 17.45 -12.30
N PRO A 465 5.03 18.46 -11.42
CA PRO A 465 4.24 19.69 -11.50
C PRO A 465 4.26 20.38 -12.87
N LYS A 466 5.40 20.38 -13.54
CA LYS A 466 5.52 20.95 -14.89
C LYS A 466 4.71 20.17 -15.93
N ALA A 467 4.81 18.83 -15.91
CA ALA A 467 4.06 17.98 -16.84
C ALA A 467 2.54 18.07 -16.58
N PHE A 468 2.13 18.22 -15.30
CA PHE A 468 0.73 18.44 -14.97
C PHE A 468 0.22 19.79 -15.47
N GLU A 469 1.02 20.83 -15.36
CA GLU A 469 0.70 22.18 -15.87
C GLU A 469 0.61 22.20 -17.40
N GLU A 470 1.49 21.49 -18.09
CA GLU A 470 1.42 21.28 -19.55
C GLU A 470 0.13 20.55 -19.96
N ALA A 471 -0.24 19.50 -19.20
CA ALA A 471 -1.49 18.78 -19.44
C ALA A 471 -2.74 19.64 -19.19
N LEU A 472 -2.72 20.49 -18.14
CA LEU A 472 -3.77 21.48 -17.91
C LEU A 472 -3.88 22.47 -19.07
N GLY A 473 -2.74 22.98 -19.57
CA GLY A 473 -2.71 23.86 -20.74
C GLY A 473 -3.32 23.22 -21.99
N ALA A 474 -3.11 21.91 -22.17
CA ALA A 474 -3.66 21.19 -23.32
C ALA A 474 -5.20 21.04 -23.27
N ILE A 475 -5.79 20.94 -22.08
CA ILE A 475 -7.26 20.87 -21.91
C ILE A 475 -7.91 22.24 -21.73
N GLY A 476 -7.12 23.32 -21.71
CA GLY A 476 -7.59 24.69 -21.57
C GLY A 476 -8.10 25.02 -20.15
N GLY A 477 -8.77 26.16 -19.99
CA GLY A 477 -9.27 26.62 -18.70
C GLY A 477 -8.26 27.49 -17.95
N ARG A 478 -8.55 27.75 -16.67
CA ARG A 478 -7.70 28.58 -15.80
C ARG A 478 -7.49 27.89 -14.46
N TRP A 479 -6.36 28.16 -13.83
CA TRP A 479 -6.01 27.67 -12.51
C TRP A 479 -5.03 28.61 -11.82
N ARG A 480 -4.87 28.43 -10.52
CA ARG A 480 -3.78 29.04 -9.76
C ARG A 480 -2.79 27.96 -9.32
N ARG A 481 -1.52 28.34 -9.30
CA ARG A 481 -0.43 27.54 -8.77
C ARG A 481 0.16 28.24 -7.56
N SER A 482 0.38 27.50 -6.48
CA SER A 482 1.07 27.99 -5.30
C SER A 482 2.06 26.94 -4.78
N GLU A 483 3.13 27.41 -4.14
CA GLU A 483 4.13 26.54 -3.51
C GLU A 483 3.95 26.62 -1.99
N ALA A 484 3.99 25.44 -1.33
CA ALA A 484 3.79 25.34 0.10
C ALA A 484 4.71 24.27 0.70
N GLY A 485 5.92 24.69 1.06
CA GLY A 485 6.98 23.79 1.53
C GLY A 485 7.44 22.84 0.43
N ALA A 486 7.27 21.53 0.65
CA ALA A 486 7.66 20.52 -0.32
C ALA A 486 6.57 20.21 -1.37
N ALA A 487 5.43 20.89 -1.33
CA ALA A 487 4.31 20.67 -2.21
C ALA A 487 4.08 21.83 -3.18
N VAL A 488 3.65 21.49 -4.40
CA VAL A 488 3.08 22.40 -5.38
C VAL A 488 1.58 22.14 -5.44
N ILE A 489 0.79 23.19 -5.24
CA ILE A 489 -0.67 23.11 -5.17
C ILE A 489 -1.27 23.82 -6.38
N PHE A 490 -2.09 23.09 -7.14
CA PHE A 490 -2.93 23.64 -8.19
C PHE A 490 -4.35 23.72 -7.64
N HIS A 491 -4.98 24.90 -7.77
CA HIS A 491 -6.28 25.19 -7.16
C HIS A 491 -7.02 26.29 -7.93
N ASP A 492 -8.21 26.66 -7.48
CA ASP A 492 -9.07 27.68 -8.10
C ASP A 492 -9.27 27.38 -9.59
N PHE A 493 -9.66 26.16 -9.87
CA PHE A 493 -9.87 25.65 -11.22
C PHE A 493 -11.12 26.28 -11.85
N VAL A 494 -10.98 26.72 -13.09
CA VAL A 494 -12.07 27.16 -13.95
C VAL A 494 -11.99 26.40 -15.24
N PRO A 495 -12.94 25.51 -15.50
CA PRO A 495 -12.97 24.82 -16.77
C PRO A 495 -13.19 25.80 -17.92
N PRO A 496 -12.76 25.46 -19.15
CA PRO A 496 -13.23 26.15 -20.32
C PRO A 496 -14.75 26.02 -20.43
N PHE A 497 -15.36 26.81 -21.30
CA PHE A 497 -16.79 26.62 -21.60
C PHE A 497 -16.99 25.13 -21.95
N GLY A 498 -17.78 24.42 -21.15
CA GLY A 498 -18.02 23.02 -21.41
C GLY A 498 -18.78 22.87 -22.74
N PRO A 499 -18.21 22.20 -23.75
CA PRO A 499 -18.81 22.16 -25.07
C PRO A 499 -20.21 21.55 -24.99
N THR A 500 -21.13 22.15 -25.70
CA THR A 500 -22.44 21.54 -25.94
C THR A 500 -22.23 20.35 -26.85
N VAL A 501 -22.76 19.21 -26.47
CA VAL A 501 -22.66 18.00 -27.26
C VAL A 501 -24.05 17.56 -27.71
N GLU A 502 -24.08 16.97 -28.87
CA GLU A 502 -25.24 16.27 -29.40
C GLU A 502 -24.87 14.81 -29.57
N VAL A 503 -25.71 13.90 -29.09
CA VAL A 503 -25.53 12.49 -29.42
C VAL A 503 -25.79 12.28 -30.89
N LEU A 504 -25.07 11.35 -31.51
CA LEU A 504 -25.23 11.06 -32.93
C LEU A 504 -26.62 10.44 -33.19
N PRO A 505 -27.52 11.12 -33.90
CA PRO A 505 -28.87 10.61 -34.12
C PRO A 505 -28.83 9.34 -35.01
N ASP A 506 -29.80 8.48 -34.80
CA ASP A 506 -29.99 7.22 -35.56
C ASP A 506 -28.81 6.22 -35.43
N ALA A 507 -27.96 6.36 -34.40
CA ALA A 507 -26.85 5.47 -34.12
C ALA A 507 -27.21 4.28 -33.19
N GLY A 508 -28.49 4.09 -32.90
CA GLY A 508 -28.95 3.06 -31.96
C GLY A 508 -28.36 3.29 -30.56
N ALA A 509 -27.80 2.25 -29.94
CA ALA A 509 -27.17 2.34 -28.62
C ALA A 509 -25.98 3.30 -28.53
N ALA A 510 -25.44 3.75 -29.67
CA ALA A 510 -24.35 4.74 -29.67
C ALA A 510 -24.84 6.19 -29.84
N GLY A 511 -26.12 6.43 -29.60
CA GLY A 511 -26.75 7.75 -29.74
C GLY A 511 -28.06 7.91 -28.99
N ASP A 512 -28.25 7.19 -27.86
CA ASP A 512 -29.46 7.23 -27.04
C ASP A 512 -29.31 8.01 -25.73
N ALA A 513 -28.13 8.56 -25.49
CA ALA A 513 -27.76 9.28 -24.28
C ALA A 513 -27.80 8.42 -22.99
N ASP A 514 -27.68 7.08 -23.10
CA ASP A 514 -27.60 6.16 -21.96
C ASP A 514 -26.33 5.31 -22.01
N LEU A 515 -25.37 5.60 -21.14
CA LEU A 515 -24.12 4.83 -21.05
C LEU A 515 -24.29 3.37 -20.57
N ARG A 516 -25.49 2.94 -20.21
CA ARG A 516 -25.77 1.53 -19.87
C ARG A 516 -26.02 0.70 -21.13
N THR A 517 -26.46 1.33 -22.20
CA THR A 517 -26.62 0.69 -23.49
C THR A 517 -25.32 0.74 -24.26
N VAL A 518 -24.93 -0.37 -24.86
CA VAL A 518 -23.65 -0.48 -25.56
C VAL A 518 -23.84 -1.15 -26.91
N LEU A 519 -23.47 -0.44 -27.95
CA LEU A 519 -23.28 -1.04 -29.26
C LEU A 519 -22.03 -1.90 -29.21
N SER A 520 -22.13 -3.18 -29.58
CA SER A 520 -21.01 -4.11 -29.71
C SER A 520 -20.77 -4.40 -31.19
N PRO A 521 -19.91 -3.61 -31.85
CA PRO A 521 -19.64 -3.79 -33.28
C PRO A 521 -18.85 -5.07 -33.54
N ASP A 522 -18.80 -5.48 -34.82
CA ASP A 522 -17.90 -6.53 -35.26
C ASP A 522 -16.45 -6.16 -34.90
N PRO A 523 -15.70 -7.05 -34.23
CA PRO A 523 -14.35 -6.75 -33.79
C PRO A 523 -13.33 -6.60 -34.94
N ILE A 524 -13.69 -6.95 -36.15
CA ILE A 524 -12.79 -6.95 -37.32
C ILE A 524 -13.27 -5.99 -38.41
N ALA A 525 -14.59 -5.81 -38.55
CA ALA A 525 -15.17 -5.00 -39.64
C ALA A 525 -15.23 -3.50 -39.27
N PRO A 526 -15.05 -2.59 -40.23
CA PRO A 526 -15.27 -1.17 -40.02
C PRO A 526 -16.73 -0.88 -39.65
N THR A 527 -16.94 -0.03 -38.66
CA THR A 527 -18.26 0.47 -38.28
C THR A 527 -18.44 1.88 -38.80
N VAL A 528 -19.54 2.13 -39.52
CA VAL A 528 -19.81 3.42 -40.18
C VAL A 528 -21.09 4.03 -39.60
N PHE A 529 -20.96 5.27 -39.17
CA PHE A 529 -22.08 6.11 -38.73
C PHE A 529 -22.28 7.25 -39.73
N ARG A 530 -23.52 7.57 -40.06
CA ARG A 530 -23.89 8.65 -40.98
C ARG A 530 -24.62 9.75 -40.23
N LEU A 531 -24.27 11.01 -40.52
CA LEU A 531 -25.02 12.15 -40.03
C LEU A 531 -26.23 12.40 -40.96
N PRO A 532 -27.35 12.86 -40.43
CA PRO A 532 -28.54 13.20 -41.21
C PRO A 532 -28.24 14.23 -42.31
N ALA A 533 -27.36 15.17 -42.04
CA ALA A 533 -26.84 16.15 -42.99
C ALA A 533 -25.38 16.48 -42.69
N PRO A 534 -24.54 16.74 -43.70
CA PRO A 534 -23.16 17.17 -43.51
C PRO A 534 -23.10 18.51 -42.77
N ARG A 535 -22.37 18.58 -41.65
CA ARG A 535 -22.24 19.80 -40.84
C ARG A 535 -20.82 20.00 -40.29
N PRO A 536 -20.42 21.25 -40.00
CA PRO A 536 -19.11 21.53 -39.41
C PRO A 536 -19.08 21.07 -37.95
N LEU A 537 -18.00 20.34 -37.56
CA LEU A 537 -17.77 19.85 -36.21
C LEU A 537 -16.38 20.29 -35.72
N ASP A 538 -16.29 20.72 -34.49
CA ASP A 538 -15.00 21.03 -33.84
C ASP A 538 -14.32 19.78 -33.30
N ALA A 539 -15.10 18.80 -32.82
CA ALA A 539 -14.60 17.51 -32.35
C ALA A 539 -15.68 16.42 -32.41
N ILE A 540 -15.25 15.18 -32.27
CA ILE A 540 -16.09 14.02 -31.98
C ILE A 540 -15.49 13.34 -30.74
N THR A 541 -16.34 12.92 -29.79
CA THR A 541 -15.91 12.10 -28.66
C THR A 541 -16.62 10.76 -28.68
N LEU A 542 -15.84 9.68 -28.70
CA LEU A 542 -16.32 8.31 -28.52
C LEU A 542 -16.31 7.98 -27.03
N VAL A 543 -17.39 7.42 -26.51
CA VAL A 543 -17.56 7.11 -25.09
C VAL A 543 -17.91 5.62 -24.92
N ALA A 544 -17.19 4.93 -24.04
CA ALA A 544 -17.49 3.54 -23.67
C ALA A 544 -18.69 3.45 -22.73
N GLY A 545 -19.29 2.27 -22.62
CA GLY A 545 -20.37 2.02 -21.67
C GLY A 545 -19.89 1.85 -20.23
N LEU A 546 -20.82 1.95 -19.29
CA LEU A 546 -20.60 1.64 -17.88
C LEU A 546 -20.33 0.16 -17.68
N GLU A 547 -20.99 -0.68 -18.46
CA GLU A 547 -20.86 -2.13 -18.42
C GLU A 547 -20.44 -2.67 -19.80
N GLY A 548 -19.85 -3.86 -19.83
CA GLY A 548 -19.48 -4.52 -21.07
C GLY A 548 -18.09 -4.15 -21.63
N PRO A 549 -17.89 -4.38 -22.93
CA PRO A 549 -16.60 -4.11 -23.58
C PRO A 549 -16.28 -2.61 -23.63
N ARG A 550 -14.99 -2.27 -23.55
CA ARG A 550 -14.49 -0.90 -23.63
C ARG A 550 -14.10 -0.51 -25.05
N LEU A 551 -13.74 0.76 -25.26
CA LEU A 551 -13.22 1.21 -26.55
C LEU A 551 -11.94 0.46 -26.96
N LEU A 552 -11.77 0.27 -28.26
CA LEU A 552 -10.54 -0.32 -28.82
C LEU A 552 -9.30 0.50 -28.47
N ARG A 553 -8.25 -0.19 -28.04
CA ARG A 553 -6.92 0.42 -27.83
C ARG A 553 -6.19 0.71 -29.14
N SER A 554 -6.55 0.02 -30.21
CA SER A 554 -5.94 0.18 -31.52
C SER A 554 -7.03 0.27 -32.58
N MET A 555 -7.20 1.48 -33.15
CA MET A 555 -8.19 1.76 -34.21
C MET A 555 -7.76 2.95 -35.05
N ASP A 556 -8.29 3.02 -36.25
CA ASP A 556 -8.31 4.22 -37.07
C ASP A 556 -9.70 4.84 -37.02
N VAL A 557 -9.75 6.15 -36.81
CA VAL A 557 -10.99 6.93 -36.90
C VAL A 557 -10.90 7.83 -38.10
N GLU A 558 -11.91 7.75 -38.94
CA GLU A 558 -11.95 8.39 -40.25
C GLU A 558 -13.25 9.16 -40.43
N VAL A 559 -13.21 10.30 -41.05
CA VAL A 559 -14.40 11.10 -41.37
C VAL A 559 -14.53 11.32 -42.85
N SER A 560 -15.76 11.49 -43.29
CA SER A 560 -16.09 11.76 -44.70
C SER A 560 -16.93 13.01 -44.81
N THR A 561 -16.69 13.82 -45.82
CA THR A 561 -17.51 15.02 -46.15
C THR A 561 -18.66 14.72 -47.09
N ASP A 562 -18.58 13.63 -47.85
CA ASP A 562 -19.55 13.22 -48.87
C ASP A 562 -20.20 11.85 -48.58
N GLY A 563 -19.76 11.17 -47.53
CA GLY A 563 -20.22 9.83 -47.16
C GLY A 563 -19.62 8.68 -47.97
N VAL A 564 -18.65 8.96 -48.88
CA VAL A 564 -18.02 8.01 -49.78
C VAL A 564 -16.50 7.91 -49.55
N ALA A 565 -15.80 9.03 -49.68
CA ALA A 565 -14.37 9.10 -49.42
C ALA A 565 -14.09 9.41 -47.94
N PHE A 566 -13.20 8.64 -47.31
CA PHE A 566 -12.87 8.79 -45.88
C PHE A 566 -11.42 9.20 -45.68
N ASP A 567 -11.22 10.21 -44.84
CA ASP A 567 -9.90 10.67 -44.39
C ASP A 567 -9.66 10.28 -42.95
N THR A 568 -8.50 9.71 -42.67
CA THR A 568 -8.10 9.39 -41.30
C THR A 568 -7.86 10.67 -40.47
N VAL A 569 -8.60 10.85 -39.40
CA VAL A 569 -8.49 11.98 -38.48
C VAL A 569 -7.80 11.60 -37.16
N ALA A 570 -7.85 10.33 -36.79
CA ALA A 570 -7.13 9.83 -35.64
C ALA A 570 -6.63 8.41 -35.88
N ARG A 571 -5.42 8.14 -35.40
CA ARG A 571 -4.83 6.79 -35.37
C ARG A 571 -4.44 6.47 -33.93
N ARG A 572 -5.09 5.48 -33.34
CA ARG A 572 -4.80 5.04 -31.99
C ARG A 572 -4.04 3.72 -32.06
N ARG A 573 -2.87 3.65 -31.38
CA ARG A 573 -2.00 2.47 -31.32
C ARG A 573 -1.43 2.36 -29.92
N ARG A 574 -2.29 2.16 -28.92
CA ARG A 574 -1.89 2.10 -27.52
C ARG A 574 -1.78 0.66 -27.05
N ARG A 575 -0.64 0.29 -26.49
CA ARG A 575 -0.39 -1.03 -25.91
C ARG A 575 -0.78 -1.10 -24.43
N GLU A 576 -0.67 0.01 -23.71
CA GLU A 576 -0.94 0.13 -22.28
C GLU A 576 -2.05 1.12 -22.01
N GLU A 577 -2.71 0.98 -20.85
CA GLU A 577 -3.70 1.95 -20.38
C GLU A 577 -3.00 3.27 -20.08
N GLN A 578 -3.50 4.35 -20.65
CA GLN A 578 -3.09 5.71 -20.35
C GLN A 578 -4.29 6.48 -19.83
N ASP A 579 -4.04 7.37 -18.89
CA ASP A 579 -5.08 8.24 -18.36
C ASP A 579 -5.03 9.57 -19.09
N ASP A 580 -6.18 10.05 -19.52
CA ASP A 580 -6.34 11.36 -20.16
C ASP A 580 -6.93 12.34 -19.13
N LEU A 581 -6.29 13.51 -18.98
CA LEU A 581 -6.80 14.58 -18.13
C LEU A 581 -8.01 15.24 -18.80
N ARG A 582 -9.10 15.39 -18.06
CA ARG A 582 -10.34 16.03 -18.52
C ARG A 582 -10.97 16.86 -17.42
N TRP A 583 -11.79 17.82 -17.81
CA TRP A 583 -12.61 18.59 -16.88
C TRP A 583 -13.85 17.81 -16.49
N VAL A 584 -14.00 17.53 -15.20
CA VAL A 584 -15.18 16.84 -14.64
C VAL A 584 -15.55 17.52 -13.32
N ASN A 585 -16.81 17.84 -13.13
CA ASN A 585 -17.31 18.56 -11.93
C ASN A 585 -16.60 19.89 -11.63
N GLY A 586 -16.09 20.58 -12.64
CA GLY A 586 -15.41 21.86 -12.49
C GLY A 586 -13.94 21.80 -12.11
N HIS A 587 -13.33 20.61 -12.06
CA HIS A 587 -11.89 20.45 -11.81
C HIS A 587 -11.29 19.35 -12.69
N PRO A 588 -9.96 19.34 -12.91
CA PRO A 588 -9.32 18.34 -13.76
C PRO A 588 -9.27 16.98 -13.06
N GLN A 589 -9.63 15.92 -13.79
CA GLN A 589 -9.59 14.53 -13.36
C GLN A 589 -9.00 13.66 -14.46
N TYR A 590 -8.37 12.54 -14.07
CA TYR A 590 -7.88 11.56 -15.01
C TYR A 590 -8.94 10.51 -15.30
N LEU A 591 -9.23 10.31 -16.57
CA LEU A 591 -10.09 9.25 -17.08
C LEU A 591 -9.27 8.24 -17.86
N LEU A 592 -9.66 6.96 -17.79
CA LEU A 592 -8.98 5.92 -18.56
C LEU A 592 -9.20 6.11 -20.05
N ASP A 593 -8.16 5.93 -20.84
CA ASP A 593 -8.20 6.13 -22.29
C ASP A 593 -9.12 5.18 -23.04
N HIS A 594 -9.42 4.02 -22.49
CA HIS A 594 -10.37 3.08 -23.06
C HIS A 594 -11.84 3.39 -22.72
N ASP A 595 -12.07 4.40 -21.89
CA ASP A 595 -13.41 4.89 -21.55
C ASP A 595 -13.86 5.99 -22.50
N LEU A 596 -12.92 6.74 -23.08
CA LEU A 596 -13.23 7.82 -24.01
C LEU A 596 -12.09 8.07 -25.02
N LEU A 597 -12.45 8.65 -26.15
CA LEU A 597 -11.52 9.17 -27.15
C LEU A 597 -12.07 10.44 -27.76
N ALA A 598 -11.48 11.59 -27.44
CA ALA A 598 -11.79 12.87 -28.08
C ALA A 598 -10.92 13.07 -29.32
N ILE A 599 -11.54 13.47 -30.42
CA ILE A 599 -10.93 13.62 -31.75
C ILE A 599 -11.19 15.04 -32.23
N PRO A 600 -10.18 15.93 -32.22
CA PRO A 600 -10.34 17.30 -32.72
C PRO A 600 -10.50 17.30 -34.25
N LEU A 601 -11.44 18.07 -34.76
CA LEU A 601 -11.74 18.21 -36.21
C LEU A 601 -11.52 19.65 -36.72
N GLY A 602 -11.51 20.63 -35.83
CA GLY A 602 -11.20 22.02 -36.17
C GLY A 602 -12.22 22.70 -37.10
N GLY A 603 -13.50 22.41 -36.95
CA GLY A 603 -14.56 22.96 -37.81
C GLY A 603 -14.70 22.23 -39.14
N ARG A 604 -14.15 21.04 -39.26
CA ARG A 604 -14.25 20.22 -40.49
C ARG A 604 -15.71 19.79 -40.71
N ARG A 605 -16.15 19.85 -41.98
CA ARG A 605 -17.46 19.38 -42.36
C ARG A 605 -17.48 17.85 -42.41
N VAL A 606 -18.45 17.23 -41.73
CA VAL A 606 -18.58 15.78 -41.55
C VAL A 606 -19.96 15.32 -42.00
N ALA A 607 -20.00 14.32 -42.88
CA ALA A 607 -21.18 13.61 -43.35
C ALA A 607 -21.24 12.18 -42.76
N ALA A 608 -20.08 11.56 -42.53
CA ALA A 608 -19.99 10.23 -41.95
C ALA A 608 -18.72 10.04 -41.12
N LEU A 609 -18.79 9.17 -40.12
CA LEU A 609 -17.71 8.69 -39.27
C LEU A 609 -17.50 7.20 -39.53
N ARG A 610 -16.25 6.76 -39.65
CA ARG A 610 -15.88 5.35 -39.75
C ARG A 610 -14.84 4.99 -38.69
N ILE A 611 -15.09 3.93 -37.93
CA ILE A 611 -14.17 3.37 -36.95
C ILE A 611 -13.68 2.03 -37.52
N THR A 612 -12.39 1.93 -37.76
CA THR A 612 -11.75 0.74 -38.31
C THR A 612 -10.86 0.10 -37.26
N PRO A 613 -11.20 -1.11 -36.74
CA PRO A 613 -10.34 -1.86 -35.82
C PRO A 613 -8.99 -2.17 -36.45
N TYR A 614 -7.91 -2.05 -35.67
CA TYR A 614 -6.58 -2.45 -36.09
C TYR A 614 -6.14 -3.70 -35.37
N VAL A 615 -6.22 -4.84 -36.07
CA VAL A 615 -5.78 -6.15 -35.56
C VAL A 615 -6.31 -6.46 -34.15
N SER A 616 -7.59 -6.67 -33.98
CA SER A 616 -8.17 -7.13 -32.72
C SER A 616 -9.20 -8.21 -32.99
N SER A 617 -9.10 -9.31 -32.25
CA SER A 617 -10.17 -10.31 -32.10
C SER A 617 -10.99 -10.07 -30.84
N ASP A 618 -10.62 -9.05 -30.05
CA ASP A 618 -11.29 -8.79 -28.78
C ASP A 618 -12.60 -8.01 -29.02
N PRO A 619 -13.68 -8.36 -28.33
CA PRO A 619 -14.93 -7.60 -28.39
C PRO A 619 -14.68 -6.18 -27.84
N TRP A 620 -15.28 -5.20 -28.51
CA TRP A 620 -15.25 -3.81 -28.08
C TRP A 620 -16.66 -3.22 -28.05
N GLY A 621 -16.80 -2.10 -27.31
CA GLY A 621 -18.09 -1.47 -27.11
C GLY A 621 -18.02 0.04 -27.24
N LEU A 622 -19.12 0.62 -27.69
CA LEU A 622 -19.33 2.04 -27.85
C LEU A 622 -20.73 2.39 -27.31
N ALA A 623 -20.79 3.20 -26.26
CA ALA A 623 -22.07 3.64 -25.72
C ALA A 623 -22.56 4.92 -26.39
N GLU A 624 -21.64 5.89 -26.66
CA GLU A 624 -22.04 7.16 -27.24
C GLU A 624 -21.02 7.67 -28.25
N VAL A 625 -21.55 8.33 -29.27
CA VAL A 625 -20.82 9.21 -30.19
C VAL A 625 -21.30 10.64 -29.97
N LEU A 626 -20.48 11.46 -29.31
CA LEU A 626 -20.78 12.84 -29.04
C LEU A 626 -20.23 13.74 -30.15
N LEU A 627 -21.07 14.56 -30.71
CA LEU A 627 -20.73 15.54 -31.75
C LEU A 627 -20.59 16.92 -31.11
N HIS A 628 -19.50 17.62 -31.40
CA HIS A 628 -19.21 18.97 -30.91
C HIS A 628 -19.41 19.98 -32.07
N PRO A 629 -20.50 20.75 -32.10
CA PRO A 629 -20.75 21.76 -33.14
C PRO A 629 -19.68 22.83 -33.19
N ALA A 630 -19.29 23.27 -34.38
CA ALA A 630 -18.27 24.32 -34.57
C ALA A 630 -18.68 25.70 -34.04
N GLU A 631 -19.96 25.91 -33.79
CA GLU A 631 -20.52 27.16 -33.25
C GLU A 631 -20.11 27.43 -31.79
N ASP A 632 -19.65 26.42 -31.08
CA ASP A 632 -19.20 26.55 -29.68
C ASP A 632 -17.97 27.43 -29.50
N ARG A 633 -17.19 27.73 -30.57
CA ARG A 633 -16.05 28.66 -30.49
C ARG A 633 -16.45 30.06 -30.08
N ALA A 634 -17.57 30.58 -30.64
CA ALA A 634 -18.08 31.90 -30.26
C ALA A 634 -18.55 31.92 -28.80
N ARG A 635 -19.15 30.81 -28.34
CA ARG A 635 -19.57 30.65 -26.96
C ARG A 635 -18.38 30.55 -26.00
N GLN A 636 -17.29 29.86 -26.40
CA GLN A 636 -16.06 29.82 -25.62
C GLN A 636 -15.44 31.21 -25.46
N GLN A 637 -15.37 31.99 -26.54
CA GLN A 637 -14.85 33.35 -26.45
C GLN A 637 -15.70 34.22 -25.51
N ALA A 638 -17.04 34.18 -25.64
CA ALA A 638 -17.95 34.89 -24.75
C ALA A 638 -17.82 34.44 -23.29
N TRP A 639 -17.54 33.16 -23.03
CA TRP A 639 -17.27 32.60 -21.72
C TRP A 639 -15.96 33.14 -21.13
N ASP A 640 -14.89 33.17 -21.92
CA ASP A 640 -13.60 33.67 -21.52
C ASP A 640 -13.63 35.20 -21.21
N GLU A 641 -14.41 35.96 -21.97
CA GLU A 641 -14.68 37.36 -21.70
C GLU A 641 -15.52 37.57 -20.43
N TRP A 642 -16.48 36.71 -20.17
CA TRP A 642 -17.33 36.74 -18.97
C TRP A 642 -16.57 36.41 -17.69
N LEU A 643 -15.49 35.65 -17.77
CA LEU A 643 -14.61 35.28 -16.66
C LEU A 643 -13.65 36.41 -16.30
N ASP A 644 -14.14 37.62 -16.07
CA ASP A 644 -13.34 38.72 -15.56
C ASP A 644 -12.63 38.30 -14.26
N PRO A 645 -11.30 38.39 -14.19
CA PRO A 645 -10.51 37.98 -13.02
C PRO A 645 -10.85 38.77 -11.75
N ASN A 646 -11.57 39.88 -11.84
CA ASN A 646 -12.04 40.67 -10.69
C ASN A 646 -13.42 40.27 -10.16
N LEU A 647 -14.10 39.35 -10.81
CA LEU A 647 -15.38 38.82 -10.35
C LEU A 647 -15.17 37.53 -9.51
N ASP A 648 -16.09 37.24 -8.58
CA ASP A 648 -16.13 35.96 -7.83
C ASP A 648 -16.56 34.81 -8.77
N TRP A 649 -15.72 34.59 -9.78
CA TRP A 649 -15.96 33.59 -10.81
C TRP A 649 -15.95 32.14 -10.31
N PRO A 650 -15.17 31.72 -9.25
CA PRO A 650 -15.28 30.36 -8.75
C PRO A 650 -16.69 30.00 -8.29
N ALA A 651 -17.39 30.92 -7.62
CA ALA A 651 -18.77 30.69 -7.19
C ALA A 651 -19.73 30.57 -8.38
N ARG A 652 -19.55 31.38 -9.42
CA ARG A 652 -20.38 31.35 -10.63
C ARG A 652 -20.09 30.13 -11.49
N ALA A 653 -18.82 29.76 -11.67
CA ALA A 653 -18.45 28.52 -12.37
C ALA A 653 -19.03 27.30 -11.64
N ARG A 654 -18.90 27.23 -10.31
CA ARG A 654 -19.52 26.18 -9.49
C ARG A 654 -21.01 26.08 -9.69
N ALA A 655 -21.73 27.20 -9.67
CA ALA A 655 -23.17 27.21 -9.89
C ALA A 655 -23.54 26.67 -11.28
N LEU A 656 -22.74 26.98 -12.31
CA LEU A 656 -22.98 26.50 -13.67
C LEU A 656 -22.76 24.99 -13.83
N PHE A 657 -21.76 24.45 -13.12
CA PHE A 657 -21.42 23.00 -13.16
C PHE A 657 -22.12 22.18 -12.06
N ALA A 658 -22.86 22.82 -11.14
CA ALA A 658 -23.60 22.15 -10.08
C ALA A 658 -24.70 21.21 -10.60
N HIS A 659 -25.24 21.48 -11.78
CA HIS A 659 -26.30 20.69 -12.41
C HIS A 659 -25.85 20.21 -13.79
N PRO A 660 -25.14 19.08 -13.87
CA PRO A 660 -24.73 18.51 -15.16
C PRO A 660 -25.96 18.13 -15.99
N ARG A 661 -25.91 18.36 -17.28
CA ARG A 661 -26.99 18.09 -18.22
C ARG A 661 -26.52 17.21 -19.37
N PRO A 662 -27.39 16.36 -19.97
CA PRO A 662 -27.02 15.47 -21.08
C PRO A 662 -26.52 16.18 -22.35
N ASP A 663 -26.80 17.47 -22.50
CA ASP A 663 -26.29 18.30 -23.58
C ASP A 663 -24.87 18.85 -23.34
N ARG A 664 -24.17 18.34 -22.32
CA ARG A 664 -22.81 18.72 -21.97
C ARG A 664 -21.90 17.50 -21.84
N GLU A 665 -20.69 17.63 -22.33
CA GLU A 665 -19.71 16.55 -22.32
C GLU A 665 -19.35 16.06 -20.89
N ASP A 666 -19.28 16.97 -19.91
CA ASP A 666 -18.97 16.63 -18.53
C ASP A 666 -20.01 15.70 -17.87
N TRP A 667 -21.23 15.65 -18.36
CA TRP A 667 -22.26 14.68 -17.95
C TRP A 667 -21.78 13.24 -18.14
N TYR A 668 -21.26 12.93 -19.33
CA TYR A 668 -20.81 11.58 -19.68
C TYR A 668 -19.58 11.18 -18.90
N TYR A 669 -18.63 12.11 -18.70
CA TYR A 669 -17.45 11.87 -17.88
C TYR A 669 -17.78 11.60 -16.42
N ARG A 670 -18.75 12.31 -15.86
CA ARG A 670 -19.25 12.09 -14.52
C ARG A 670 -19.93 10.72 -14.38
N MET A 671 -20.70 10.29 -15.38
CA MET A 671 -21.31 8.96 -15.40
C MET A 671 -20.24 7.86 -15.46
N LEU A 672 -19.20 8.03 -16.28
CA LEU A 672 -18.07 7.10 -16.35
C LEU A 672 -17.35 6.95 -15.02
N LEU A 673 -17.12 8.04 -14.30
CA LEU A 673 -16.52 8.00 -12.97
C LEU A 673 -17.42 7.30 -11.96
N ALA A 674 -18.72 7.59 -11.95
CA ALA A 674 -19.67 6.95 -11.04
C ALA A 674 -19.80 5.44 -11.28
N GLY A 675 -19.66 4.98 -12.52
CA GLY A 675 -19.74 3.56 -12.89
C GLY A 675 -18.47 2.76 -12.62
N ARG A 676 -17.37 3.40 -12.17
CA ARG A 676 -16.13 2.71 -11.77
C ARG A 676 -16.17 2.14 -10.36
N HIS A 677 -17.15 2.54 -9.57
CA HIS A 677 -17.29 2.23 -8.15
C HIS A 677 -18.46 1.30 -7.87
#